data_18526981a6804929463de08851010e6d
#
_entry.id   18526981a6804929463de08851010e6d
#
_cell.length_a   1.000
_cell.length_b   1.000
_cell.length_c   1.000
_cell.angle_alpha   90.00
_cell.angle_beta   90.00
_cell.angle_gamma   90.00
#
_symmetry.space_group_name_H-M   'P 1'
#
loop_
_entity.id
_entity.type
_entity.pdbx_description
1 polymer ?
#
loop_
_entity_poly.entity_id
_entity_poly.type
_entity_poly.pdbx_seq_one_letter_code
_entity_poly.pdbx_strand_id
1 'polypeptide(L)'
;MRVFLTLICVSFFYLTSFTQEIIRVTGNVKDSASLQPIQLANILIVNTNTGTSTDENGNFQLQATTLNDTLLISYIGYKTITIKLTDASVQSYQILLVSENQDLGEIIIRPKEDPAKYIMRKVIEHKKQNSQENIEGYKARGYNKIEIDLGNLSPSNDSLGSNSGNPFKVLKDYIDSTSDLTTFLPFFFTETISDYYYRKSPKTKKEVILATRTSGINNASVSQVLGNYYEHFNVYDDFWYLLSKNFIPPLTDAWNFYYRVNLSDTDYVDNDWCYKIEFEPKQKQENVFSGYMWIVDSSFAVKEIFMNLDSTANINFYKRAAFYQKFDDLNDSTWVLKEDKLIAEFLPTKNSISFIARKTTIYTDYTLGPETFDEVIKYKDDIVYNDSVINNDNAWWDTIRPVELNHNETGVYKLTDSLTNIPVFNSVVELYNTLMYGYWDLGYVRIGPIANTLSQDDVEGLRIRIGGKTGDLISKRMSIGGYLAYGLKDKAFKYGTDFSYVISKKPWQQFTFNYENDLDVNSNDAVSFGEDNILSGIYRRRETPQKIIDQEKYKWYYEKEWLWGLSNSLTLTSTKMHPLFDIYYASDDDSVVSDINNTELTIGLRFAYREKFLFDNYRRYSLGTIHPILKINYSVGIKGFIESDFNYHAIEFIFYDDFPVRSFGVFDYRFRVGKIFGKLPSLLLHSPTGNETYFFNDQSFNLMNEYEFMTDTYAEVFFIHNFYGFFLNKIPLIRKLKLREVASFKMIYGELSEANKAINNYADTADPFAISNRAPFPTPYMEAGIGLENIFKLLRVDAIWRLSYRNNPYAPDFGVRLGVNVDI
;
A
#
# COMPACT_ATOMS: atom_id res chain seq x y z
N MET A 1 14.38 -73.49 -0.30
CA MET A 1 14.75 -72.09 -0.70
C MET A 1 13.59 -71.11 -0.68
N ARG A 2 12.31 -71.49 -0.73
CA ARG A 2 11.17 -70.56 -0.63
C ARG A 2 10.76 -70.20 0.82
N VAL A 3 11.08 -71.04 1.79
CA VAL A 3 10.76 -70.83 3.23
C VAL A 3 11.82 -69.95 3.90
N PHE A 4 13.03 -69.87 3.37
CA PHE A 4 14.12 -69.01 3.89
C PHE A 4 14.01 -67.56 3.47
N LEU A 5 13.36 -67.29 2.36
CA LEU A 5 13.09 -65.92 1.86
C LEU A 5 11.91 -65.24 2.61
N THR A 6 10.94 -66.04 3.10
CA THR A 6 9.81 -65.51 3.85
C THR A 6 10.18 -65.14 5.28
N LEU A 7 11.18 -65.80 5.87
CA LEU A 7 11.70 -65.48 7.21
C LEU A 7 12.58 -64.20 7.21
N ILE A 8 13.25 -63.92 6.13
CA ILE A 8 14.03 -62.66 5.98
C ILE A 8 13.15 -61.46 5.73
N CYS A 9 12.01 -61.60 5.02
CA CYS A 9 11.05 -60.51 4.83
C CYS A 9 10.25 -60.19 6.11
N VAL A 10 10.06 -61.10 7.03
CA VAL A 10 9.35 -60.86 8.30
C VAL A 10 10.29 -60.25 9.37
N SER A 11 11.59 -60.49 9.30
CA SER A 11 12.55 -59.87 10.24
C SER A 11 12.94 -58.44 9.89
N PHE A 12 12.58 -57.93 8.69
CA PHE A 12 12.80 -56.50 8.30
C PHE A 12 11.64 -55.61 8.64
N PHE A 13 10.54 -56.12 9.19
CA PHE A 13 9.37 -55.29 9.57
C PHE A 13 9.34 -54.91 11.08
N TYR A 14 10.40 -55.24 11.83
CA TYR A 14 10.62 -54.71 13.20
C TYR A 14 11.71 -53.63 13.22
N LEU A 15 11.70 -52.70 12.25
CA LEU A 15 12.32 -51.42 12.44
C LEU A 15 11.30 -50.58 13.21
N THR A 16 11.60 -50.40 14.48
CA THR A 16 10.92 -49.55 15.42
C THR A 16 10.68 -48.19 14.80
N SER A 17 9.40 -47.92 14.50
CA SER A 17 8.93 -46.53 14.30
C SER A 17 9.17 -45.84 15.65
N PHE A 18 10.21 -45.04 15.76
CA PHE A 18 10.28 -44.04 16.81
C PHE A 18 9.21 -43.00 16.45
N THR A 19 8.01 -43.17 16.97
CA THR A 19 7.06 -42.09 17.07
C THR A 19 7.67 -41.09 18.01
N GLN A 20 8.10 -39.94 17.52
CA GLN A 20 8.33 -38.80 18.39
C GLN A 20 7.01 -38.49 19.06
N GLU A 21 6.94 -38.72 20.36
CA GLU A 21 5.78 -38.32 21.18
C GLU A 21 5.78 -36.78 21.22
N ILE A 22 4.86 -36.18 20.52
CA ILE A 22 4.62 -34.73 20.60
C ILE A 22 3.92 -34.47 21.94
N ILE A 23 4.61 -33.78 22.84
CA ILE A 23 4.06 -33.38 24.12
C ILE A 23 3.26 -32.10 23.92
N ARG A 24 1.93 -32.17 24.11
CA ARG A 24 1.08 -30.99 24.10
C ARG A 24 1.08 -30.37 25.50
N VAL A 25 1.57 -29.13 25.60
CA VAL A 25 1.57 -28.32 26.81
C VAL A 25 0.53 -27.23 26.70
N THR A 26 -0.40 -27.22 27.64
CA THR A 26 -1.42 -26.18 27.73
C THR A 26 -1.39 -25.58 29.12
N GLY A 27 -1.91 -24.38 29.27
CA GLY A 27 -2.02 -23.79 30.59
C GLY A 27 -2.77 -22.47 30.62
N ASN A 28 -2.93 -21.95 31.81
CA ASN A 28 -3.55 -20.67 32.06
C ASN A 28 -2.68 -19.89 33.03
N VAL A 29 -2.37 -18.64 32.66
CA VAL A 29 -1.51 -17.74 33.46
C VAL A 29 -2.39 -16.65 34.06
N LYS A 30 -2.29 -16.49 35.38
CA LYS A 30 -3.03 -15.50 36.16
C LYS A 30 -2.13 -14.75 37.12
N ASP A 31 -2.53 -13.56 37.47
CA ASP A 31 -1.97 -12.81 38.58
C ASP A 31 -2.28 -13.50 39.92
N SER A 32 -1.28 -13.67 40.79
CA SER A 32 -1.42 -14.42 42.02
C SER A 32 -2.28 -13.72 43.08
N ALA A 33 -2.40 -12.38 43.02
CA ALA A 33 -3.16 -11.60 44.00
C ALA A 33 -4.58 -11.35 43.54
N SER A 34 -4.79 -10.98 42.29
CA SER A 34 -6.10 -10.61 41.71
C SER A 34 -6.83 -11.77 41.06
N LEU A 35 -6.12 -12.87 40.77
CA LEU A 35 -6.60 -14.04 40.00
C LEU A 35 -7.11 -13.69 38.59
N GLN A 36 -6.82 -12.47 38.12
CA GLN A 36 -7.14 -12.05 36.75
C GLN A 36 -6.21 -12.70 35.73
N PRO A 37 -6.69 -13.06 34.55
CA PRO A 37 -5.84 -13.62 33.50
C PRO A 37 -4.80 -12.59 33.04
N ILE A 38 -3.58 -13.07 32.81
CA ILE A 38 -2.48 -12.25 32.25
C ILE A 38 -2.39 -12.56 30.75
N GLN A 39 -2.76 -11.60 29.95
CA GLN A 39 -2.64 -11.64 28.50
C GLN A 39 -1.21 -11.31 28.08
N LEU A 40 -0.71 -12.00 27.02
CA LEU A 40 0.61 -11.78 26.44
C LEU A 40 1.78 -12.13 27.38
N ALA A 41 1.56 -12.97 28.38
CA ALA A 41 2.68 -13.56 29.09
C ALA A 41 3.48 -14.46 28.12
N ASN A 42 4.79 -14.29 28.09
CA ASN A 42 5.68 -15.04 27.20
C ASN A 42 5.98 -16.41 27.80
N ILE A 43 5.81 -17.47 27.02
CA ILE A 43 6.11 -18.85 27.38
C ILE A 43 7.13 -19.38 26.36
N LEU A 44 8.31 -19.71 26.82
CA LEU A 44 9.43 -20.19 26.00
C LEU A 44 9.91 -21.56 26.51
N ILE A 45 10.26 -22.47 25.63
CA ILE A 45 11.00 -23.65 25.96
C ILE A 45 12.49 -23.31 25.96
N VAL A 46 13.12 -23.42 27.12
CA VAL A 46 14.55 -23.07 27.31
C VAL A 46 15.41 -23.94 26.38
N ASN A 47 16.40 -23.31 25.72
CA ASN A 47 17.30 -23.93 24.75
C ASN A 47 16.64 -24.35 23.43
N THR A 48 15.44 -23.85 23.13
CA THR A 48 14.79 -24.03 21.84
C THR A 48 14.29 -22.68 21.33
N ASN A 49 13.96 -22.57 20.02
CA ASN A 49 13.29 -21.40 19.47
C ASN A 49 11.76 -21.53 19.51
N THR A 50 11.23 -22.41 20.35
CA THR A 50 9.81 -22.70 20.45
C THR A 50 9.20 -21.94 21.62
N GLY A 51 8.25 -21.04 21.32
CA GLY A 51 7.55 -20.26 22.35
C GLY A 51 6.17 -19.84 21.91
N THR A 52 5.37 -19.34 22.84
CA THR A 52 4.03 -18.80 22.61
C THR A 52 3.73 -17.69 23.62
N SER A 53 2.60 -17.00 23.47
CA SER A 53 2.09 -16.05 24.44
C SER A 53 0.67 -16.38 24.85
N THR A 54 0.23 -15.91 26.01
CA THR A 54 -1.13 -16.10 26.50
C THR A 54 -2.16 -15.23 25.76
N ASP A 55 -3.36 -15.78 25.58
CA ASP A 55 -4.53 -15.08 25.03
C ASP A 55 -5.17 -14.09 26.03
N GLU A 56 -6.28 -13.44 25.63
CA GLU A 56 -7.06 -12.51 26.48
C GLU A 56 -7.59 -13.15 27.78
N ASN A 57 -7.72 -14.47 27.80
CA ASN A 57 -8.15 -15.24 28.95
C ASN A 57 -6.98 -15.87 29.75
N GLY A 58 -5.75 -15.49 29.38
CA GLY A 58 -4.54 -16.03 30.00
C GLY A 58 -4.18 -17.45 29.58
N ASN A 59 -4.84 -18.05 28.60
CA ASN A 59 -4.54 -19.41 28.18
C ASN A 59 -3.40 -19.44 27.16
N PHE A 60 -2.63 -20.53 27.19
CA PHE A 60 -1.61 -20.82 26.18
C PHE A 60 -1.62 -22.30 25.79
N GLN A 61 -1.10 -22.56 24.59
CA GLN A 61 -0.85 -23.91 24.10
C GLN A 61 0.47 -23.94 23.33
N LEU A 62 1.27 -24.96 23.58
CA LEU A 62 2.60 -25.17 23.00
C LEU A 62 2.84 -26.64 22.74
N GLN A 63 3.63 -26.97 21.73
CA GLN A 63 4.11 -28.33 21.46
C GLN A 63 5.60 -28.42 21.76
N ALA A 64 5.98 -29.37 22.59
CA ALA A 64 7.36 -29.71 22.91
C ALA A 64 7.73 -31.02 22.24
N THR A 65 8.95 -31.10 21.74
CA THR A 65 9.46 -32.28 21.02
C THR A 65 10.47 -33.11 21.83
N THR A 66 10.91 -32.60 22.97
CA THR A 66 11.90 -33.25 23.80
C THR A 66 11.46 -33.39 25.26
N LEU A 67 11.72 -34.56 25.85
CA LEU A 67 11.53 -34.82 27.26
C LEU A 67 12.59 -34.08 28.09
N ASN A 68 12.23 -33.57 29.25
CA ASN A 68 13.04 -32.78 30.18
C ASN A 68 13.28 -31.30 29.83
N ASP A 69 12.56 -30.75 28.84
CA ASP A 69 12.60 -29.33 28.58
C ASP A 69 12.04 -28.52 29.77
N THR A 70 12.47 -27.28 29.87
CA THR A 70 11.99 -26.33 30.88
C THR A 70 11.22 -25.21 30.21
N LEU A 71 9.99 -24.99 30.65
CA LEU A 71 9.22 -23.82 30.28
C LEU A 71 9.69 -22.61 31.09
N LEU A 72 9.98 -21.53 30.44
CA LEU A 72 10.22 -20.22 31.03
C LEU A 72 8.96 -19.36 30.78
N ILE A 73 8.34 -18.90 31.85
CA ILE A 73 7.14 -18.05 31.79
C ILE A 73 7.51 -16.70 32.36
N SER A 74 7.38 -15.66 31.56
CA SER A 74 7.72 -14.29 31.95
C SER A 74 6.66 -13.29 31.52
N TYR A 75 6.47 -12.26 32.31
CA TYR A 75 5.61 -11.13 32.02
C TYR A 75 6.15 -9.88 32.71
N ILE A 76 6.01 -8.73 32.05
CA ILE A 76 6.52 -7.45 32.59
C ILE A 76 5.90 -7.16 33.96
N GLY A 77 6.74 -6.87 34.96
CA GLY A 77 6.29 -6.57 36.32
C GLY A 77 5.98 -7.81 37.18
N TYR A 78 6.34 -8.99 36.70
CA TYR A 78 6.14 -10.26 37.42
C TYR A 78 7.42 -11.07 37.49
N LYS A 79 7.57 -11.84 38.58
CA LYS A 79 8.67 -12.75 38.76
C LYS A 79 8.59 -13.88 37.73
N THR A 80 9.66 -14.07 36.97
CA THR A 80 9.79 -15.18 36.03
C THR A 80 9.72 -16.53 36.71
N ILE A 81 8.94 -17.47 36.15
CA ILE A 81 8.77 -18.81 36.65
C ILE A 81 9.31 -19.84 35.65
N THR A 82 9.97 -20.85 36.16
CA THR A 82 10.42 -21.99 35.35
C THR A 82 9.69 -23.27 35.76
N ILE A 83 9.22 -24.06 34.80
CA ILE A 83 8.51 -25.31 35.00
C ILE A 83 9.17 -26.40 34.16
N LYS A 84 9.62 -27.47 34.82
CA LYS A 84 10.15 -28.66 34.13
C LYS A 84 9.02 -29.48 33.56
N LEU A 85 9.10 -29.82 32.27
CA LEU A 85 8.17 -30.73 31.61
C LEU A 85 8.36 -32.15 32.10
N THR A 86 7.25 -32.87 32.36
CA THR A 86 7.24 -34.26 32.81
C THR A 86 6.91 -35.22 31.65
N ASP A 87 7.05 -36.52 31.84
CA ASP A 87 6.89 -37.57 30.83
C ASP A 87 5.44 -37.78 30.35
N ALA A 88 4.49 -36.93 30.74
CA ALA A 88 3.11 -37.04 30.34
C ALA A 88 2.90 -36.54 28.91
N SER A 89 2.16 -37.26 28.08
CA SER A 89 1.86 -36.90 26.69
C SER A 89 1.02 -35.64 26.55
N VAL A 90 0.28 -35.26 27.61
CA VAL A 90 -0.49 -34.01 27.69
C VAL A 90 -0.24 -33.39 29.05
N GLN A 91 0.23 -32.14 29.08
CA GLN A 91 0.47 -31.39 30.30
C GLN A 91 -0.39 -30.14 30.32
N SER A 92 -1.08 -29.91 31.42
CA SER A 92 -1.87 -28.71 31.66
C SER A 92 -1.43 -28.03 32.94
N TYR A 93 -1.09 -26.73 32.86
CA TYR A 93 -0.55 -25.96 33.98
C TYR A 93 -1.46 -24.79 34.34
N GLN A 94 -1.66 -24.60 35.64
CA GLN A 94 -2.22 -23.37 36.22
C GLN A 94 -1.06 -22.57 36.82
N ILE A 95 -0.74 -21.42 36.21
CA ILE A 95 0.42 -20.63 36.56
C ILE A 95 -0.03 -19.34 37.21
N LEU A 96 0.45 -19.10 38.41
CA LEU A 96 0.20 -17.86 39.15
C LEU A 96 1.49 -17.05 39.19
N LEU A 97 1.54 -15.97 38.43
CA LEU A 97 2.67 -15.06 38.47
C LEU A 97 2.52 -14.10 39.66
N VAL A 98 3.60 -13.96 40.41
CA VAL A 98 3.67 -13.04 41.52
C VAL A 98 4.17 -11.70 41.01
N SER A 99 3.41 -10.64 41.26
CA SER A 99 3.85 -9.27 40.97
C SER A 99 5.13 -8.98 41.77
N GLU A 100 6.15 -8.52 41.08
CA GLU A 100 7.44 -8.18 41.69
C GLU A 100 7.41 -6.73 42.20
N ASN A 101 6.58 -6.50 43.23
CA ASN A 101 6.68 -5.31 44.03
C ASN A 101 7.86 -5.50 45.00
N GLN A 102 9.04 -5.10 44.59
CA GLN A 102 10.12 -4.92 45.56
C GLN A 102 9.74 -3.71 46.43
N ASP A 103 9.24 -4.00 47.60
CA ASP A 103 9.18 -3.03 48.72
C ASP A 103 10.61 -2.83 49.21
N LEU A 104 11.38 -2.06 48.45
CA LEU A 104 12.71 -1.62 48.92
C LEU A 104 12.48 -0.51 49.91
N GLY A 105 12.66 -0.82 51.20
CA GLY A 105 12.72 0.15 52.25
C GLY A 105 13.59 1.36 51.87
N GLU A 106 13.03 2.49 52.02
CA GLU A 106 13.46 3.79 51.58
C GLU A 106 14.89 4.16 52.00
N ILE A 107 15.89 3.90 51.11
CA ILE A 107 17.11 4.72 51.09
C ILE A 107 17.00 5.58 49.82
N ILE A 108 16.44 6.77 49.94
CA ILE A 108 16.35 7.74 48.87
C ILE A 108 17.74 8.35 48.64
N ILE A 109 18.59 7.63 47.93
CA ILE A 109 19.66 8.24 47.14
C ILE A 109 19.01 8.52 45.75
N ARG A 110 18.47 9.71 45.59
CA ARG A 110 18.01 10.14 44.26
C ARG A 110 19.26 10.40 43.41
N PRO A 111 19.55 9.56 42.38
CA PRO A 111 20.53 9.94 41.37
C PRO A 111 20.09 11.30 40.80
N LYS A 112 21.02 12.16 40.49
CA LYS A 112 20.77 13.48 39.92
C LYS A 112 20.00 13.41 38.60
N GLU A 113 19.96 12.25 37.97
CA GLU A 113 19.27 11.90 36.73
C GLU A 113 18.75 10.45 36.82
N ASP A 114 17.57 10.20 36.26
CA ASP A 114 16.99 8.88 36.09
C ASP A 114 17.94 8.00 35.23
N PRO A 115 18.39 6.81 35.69
CA PRO A 115 19.33 5.96 34.98
C PRO A 115 18.86 5.58 33.58
N ALA A 116 17.56 5.30 33.39
CA ALA A 116 17.01 5.00 32.08
C ALA A 116 17.15 6.17 31.10
N LYS A 117 16.90 7.39 31.59
CA LYS A 117 17.04 8.60 30.76
C LYS A 117 18.50 8.89 30.44
N TYR A 118 19.41 8.64 31.36
CA TYR A 118 20.84 8.74 31.13
C TYR A 118 21.27 7.82 30.01
N ILE A 119 20.89 6.52 30.09
CA ILE A 119 21.24 5.51 29.07
C ILE A 119 20.63 5.91 27.72
N MET A 120 19.35 6.28 27.67
CA MET A 120 18.69 6.73 26.44
C MET A 120 19.37 7.93 25.80
N ARG A 121 19.77 8.92 26.60
CA ARG A 121 20.52 10.07 26.07
C ARG A 121 21.85 9.63 25.47
N LYS A 122 22.55 8.67 26.11
CA LYS A 122 23.79 8.11 25.58
C LYS A 122 23.56 7.33 24.27
N VAL A 123 22.51 6.54 24.17
CA VAL A 123 22.11 5.87 22.91
C VAL A 123 21.90 6.88 21.79
N ILE A 124 21.17 7.99 22.05
CA ILE A 124 20.93 9.05 21.06
C ILE A 124 22.23 9.79 20.68
N GLU A 125 23.12 10.06 21.64
CA GLU A 125 24.43 10.65 21.36
C GLU A 125 25.27 9.77 20.41
N HIS A 126 25.20 8.44 20.55
CA HIS A 126 25.98 7.46 19.78
C HIS A 126 25.20 6.87 18.59
N LYS A 127 23.93 7.21 18.36
CA LYS A 127 23.09 6.55 17.34
C LYS A 127 23.67 6.64 15.93
N LYS A 128 24.31 7.76 15.60
CA LYS A 128 24.95 7.91 14.27
C LYS A 128 26.15 6.95 14.11
N GLN A 129 26.92 6.77 15.18
CA GLN A 129 28.08 5.87 15.19
C GLN A 129 27.65 4.43 15.10
N ASN A 130 26.60 4.04 15.86
CA ASN A 130 26.10 2.68 15.96
C ASN A 130 25.14 2.29 14.82
N SER A 131 24.73 3.25 13.99
CA SER A 131 23.87 2.96 12.83
C SER A 131 24.68 2.28 11.72
N GLN A 132 24.18 1.17 11.21
CA GLN A 132 24.74 0.48 10.04
C GLN A 132 24.85 1.39 8.80
N GLU A 133 24.02 2.42 8.70
CA GLU A 133 24.08 3.40 7.60
C GLU A 133 25.29 4.35 7.67
N ASN A 134 26.02 4.32 8.79
CA ASN A 134 27.28 5.07 8.91
C ASN A 134 28.49 4.35 8.28
N ILE A 135 28.38 3.07 8.00
CA ILE A 135 29.41 2.29 7.31
C ILE A 135 29.58 2.81 5.90
N GLU A 136 30.82 3.04 5.44
CA GLU A 136 31.09 3.62 4.12
C GLU A 136 30.57 2.75 2.96
N GLY A 137 30.62 1.42 3.13
CA GLY A 137 30.02 0.44 2.24
C GLY A 137 30.10 -0.95 2.82
N TYR A 138 29.15 -1.80 2.43
CA TYR A 138 29.16 -3.22 2.79
C TYR A 138 28.39 -4.07 1.80
N LYS A 139 28.70 -5.36 1.81
CA LYS A 139 27.94 -6.46 1.23
C LYS A 139 27.51 -7.40 2.35
N ALA A 140 26.29 -7.91 2.28
CA ALA A 140 25.78 -8.93 3.20
C ALA A 140 24.95 -9.96 2.44
N ARG A 141 25.01 -11.23 2.83
CA ARG A 141 24.08 -12.25 2.38
C ARG A 141 22.84 -12.22 3.23
N GLY A 142 21.68 -12.10 2.62
CA GLY A 142 20.40 -12.16 3.31
C GLY A 142 19.58 -13.37 2.89
N TYR A 143 19.09 -14.11 3.87
CA TYR A 143 18.00 -15.07 3.70
C TYR A 143 16.73 -14.42 4.20
N ASN A 144 15.73 -14.32 3.33
CA ASN A 144 14.46 -13.69 3.64
C ASN A 144 13.32 -14.67 3.39
N LYS A 145 12.43 -14.81 4.35
CA LYS A 145 11.19 -15.56 4.23
C LYS A 145 9.99 -14.69 4.57
N ILE A 146 8.94 -14.81 3.76
CA ILE A 146 7.68 -14.12 3.95
C ILE A 146 6.57 -15.17 3.93
N GLU A 147 5.72 -15.10 4.93
CA GLU A 147 4.53 -15.92 5.08
C GLU A 147 3.30 -15.02 5.10
N ILE A 148 2.23 -15.46 4.44
CA ILE A 148 0.91 -14.86 4.60
C ILE A 148 -0.04 -16.00 4.95
N ASP A 149 -0.74 -15.84 6.07
CA ASP A 149 -1.68 -16.81 6.57
C ASP A 149 -3.08 -16.21 6.66
N LEU A 150 -4.08 -17.06 6.52
CA LEU A 150 -5.46 -16.75 6.83
C LEU A 150 -5.76 -17.20 8.27
N GLY A 151 -6.04 -16.25 9.13
CA GLY A 151 -6.36 -16.51 10.54
C GLY A 151 -7.85 -16.32 10.84
N ASN A 152 -8.21 -16.55 12.12
CA ASN A 152 -9.58 -16.45 12.62
C ASN A 152 -10.55 -17.42 11.92
N LEU A 153 -10.07 -18.60 11.55
CA LEU A 153 -10.84 -19.67 10.93
C LEU A 153 -11.56 -20.47 12.02
N SER A 154 -12.71 -19.99 12.48
CA SER A 154 -13.52 -20.73 13.47
C SER A 154 -14.29 -21.87 12.80
N PRO A 155 -14.23 -23.09 13.34
CA PRO A 155 -15.06 -24.23 12.86
C PRO A 155 -16.57 -24.01 13.00
N SER A 156 -16.99 -23.02 13.80
CA SER A 156 -18.37 -22.70 14.12
C SER A 156 -18.98 -21.54 13.33
N ASN A 157 -18.23 -20.90 12.43
CA ASN A 157 -18.81 -19.89 11.56
C ASN A 157 -19.59 -20.57 10.43
N ASP A 158 -20.79 -21.04 10.73
CA ASP A 158 -21.80 -21.56 9.78
C ASP A 158 -22.26 -20.53 8.72
N SER A 159 -21.69 -19.35 8.69
CA SER A 159 -21.99 -18.31 7.69
C SER A 159 -21.47 -18.64 6.27
N LEU A 160 -20.72 -19.72 6.11
CA LEU A 160 -20.38 -20.31 4.81
C LEU A 160 -21.17 -21.63 4.62
N GLY A 161 -22.48 -21.52 4.51
CA GLY A 161 -23.42 -22.51 4.00
C GLY A 161 -23.27 -23.95 4.50
N SER A 162 -24.22 -24.42 5.32
CA SER A 162 -24.35 -25.80 5.86
C SER A 162 -24.72 -26.87 4.81
N ASN A 163 -24.49 -26.64 3.52
CA ASN A 163 -24.75 -27.63 2.48
C ASN A 163 -23.49 -28.35 2.05
N SER A 164 -23.55 -29.64 1.96
CA SER A 164 -22.70 -30.79 1.63
C SER A 164 -21.46 -30.58 0.70
N GLY A 165 -20.89 -29.38 0.64
CA GLY A 165 -19.75 -29.03 -0.21
C GLY A 165 -18.77 -28.03 0.43
N ASN A 166 -18.65 -28.03 1.77
CA ASN A 166 -17.71 -27.11 2.44
C ASN A 166 -16.26 -27.43 2.03
N PRO A 167 -15.63 -26.62 1.15
CA PRO A 167 -14.29 -26.87 0.66
C PRO A 167 -13.22 -26.75 1.75
N PHE A 168 -13.53 -26.06 2.83
CA PHE A 168 -12.65 -25.94 3.99
C PHE A 168 -12.58 -27.22 4.84
N LYS A 169 -13.44 -28.22 4.55
CA LYS A 169 -13.39 -29.52 5.24
C LYS A 169 -12.11 -30.29 4.88
N VAL A 170 -11.63 -30.15 3.64
CA VAL A 170 -10.38 -30.75 3.17
C VAL A 170 -9.16 -30.05 3.78
N LEU A 171 -9.33 -28.78 4.18
CA LEU A 171 -8.25 -27.97 4.78
C LEU A 171 -8.09 -28.20 6.29
N LYS A 172 -8.99 -28.99 6.90
CA LYS A 172 -9.01 -29.21 8.35
C LYS A 172 -7.71 -29.83 8.88
N ASP A 173 -7.06 -30.64 8.04
CA ASP A 173 -5.80 -31.32 8.37
C ASP A 173 -4.56 -30.40 8.25
N TYR A 174 -4.76 -29.21 7.67
CA TYR A 174 -3.70 -28.19 7.47
C TYR A 174 -3.90 -26.97 8.36
N ILE A 175 -4.97 -26.92 9.14
CA ILE A 175 -5.22 -25.82 10.07
C ILE A 175 -4.30 -26.00 11.27
N ASP A 176 -3.40 -25.07 11.48
CA ASP A 176 -2.50 -25.05 12.61
C ASP A 176 -3.05 -24.19 13.76
N SER A 177 -2.81 -24.66 14.98
CA SER A 177 -3.21 -23.99 16.21
C SER A 177 -2.04 -23.80 17.19
N THR A 178 -0.79 -23.94 16.71
CA THR A 178 0.35 -24.20 17.59
C THR A 178 0.94 -22.99 18.27
N SER A 179 0.83 -21.77 17.73
CA SER A 179 1.57 -20.65 18.30
C SER A 179 0.74 -19.53 18.94
N ASP A 180 -0.53 -19.33 18.57
CA ASP A 180 -1.30 -18.14 18.95
C ASP A 180 -2.73 -18.41 19.41
N LEU A 181 -3.10 -19.66 19.71
CA LEU A 181 -4.49 -20.08 20.03
C LEU A 181 -5.53 -19.73 18.94
N THR A 182 -5.12 -19.17 17.83
CA THR A 182 -5.96 -18.90 16.66
C THR A 182 -5.63 -19.90 15.57
N THR A 183 -6.69 -20.54 15.04
CA THR A 183 -6.55 -21.39 13.86
C THR A 183 -6.14 -20.56 12.67
N PHE A 184 -5.05 -20.90 12.02
CA PHE A 184 -4.62 -20.25 10.78
C PHE A 184 -4.30 -21.27 9.69
N LEU A 185 -4.44 -20.84 8.46
CA LEU A 185 -4.13 -21.60 7.26
C LEU A 185 -3.01 -20.88 6.53
N PRO A 186 -1.85 -21.47 6.38
CA PRO A 186 -0.80 -20.91 5.55
C PRO A 186 -1.26 -20.82 4.09
N PHE A 187 -1.17 -19.62 3.52
CA PHE A 187 -1.74 -19.32 2.22
C PHE A 187 -0.66 -19.01 1.16
N PHE A 188 0.41 -18.35 1.59
CA PHE A 188 1.51 -17.95 0.73
C PHE A 188 2.81 -18.03 1.51
N PHE A 189 3.85 -18.57 0.88
CA PHE A 189 5.18 -18.65 1.46
C PHE A 189 6.23 -18.41 0.36
N THR A 190 7.18 -17.54 0.63
CA THR A 190 8.31 -17.31 -0.26
C THR A 190 9.61 -17.24 0.51
N GLU A 191 10.63 -17.86 -0.06
CA GLU A 191 12.01 -17.80 0.40
C GLU A 191 12.87 -17.13 -0.67
N THR A 192 13.79 -16.29 -0.25
CA THR A 192 14.71 -15.59 -1.15
C THR A 192 16.09 -15.51 -0.52
N ILE A 193 17.12 -15.78 -1.30
CA ILE A 193 18.51 -15.53 -0.94
C ILE A 193 19.02 -14.43 -1.84
N SER A 194 19.58 -13.40 -1.23
CA SER A 194 20.05 -12.21 -1.92
C SER A 194 21.38 -11.74 -1.37
N ASP A 195 22.18 -11.10 -2.19
CA ASP A 195 23.30 -10.29 -1.75
C ASP A 195 22.86 -8.82 -1.71
N TYR A 196 22.95 -8.22 -0.53
CA TYR A 196 22.64 -6.82 -0.26
C TYR A 196 23.90 -5.99 -0.30
N TYR A 197 23.86 -4.89 -1.03
CA TYR A 197 24.95 -3.95 -1.21
C TYR A 197 24.54 -2.57 -0.74
N TYR A 198 25.36 -1.95 0.06
CA TYR A 198 25.17 -0.60 0.54
C TYR A 198 26.41 0.25 0.29
N ARG A 199 26.19 1.50 -0.09
CA ARG A 199 27.21 2.54 -0.16
C ARG A 199 26.65 3.83 0.43
N LYS A 200 27.44 4.48 1.30
CA LYS A 200 27.03 5.69 2.02
C LYS A 200 27.06 6.94 1.12
N SER A 201 28.06 7.06 0.27
CA SER A 201 28.23 8.25 -0.59
C SER A 201 28.48 7.90 -2.07
N PRO A 202 27.57 8.25 -2.99
CA PRO A 202 26.18 8.65 -2.73
C PRO A 202 25.40 7.51 -2.08
N LYS A 203 24.48 7.84 -1.16
CA LYS A 203 23.68 6.83 -0.46
C LYS A 203 22.90 5.98 -1.46
N THR A 204 23.27 4.71 -1.57
CA THR A 204 22.68 3.78 -2.54
C THR A 204 22.59 2.38 -1.91
N LYS A 205 21.47 1.71 -2.13
CA LYS A 205 21.25 0.32 -1.74
C LYS A 205 20.95 -0.48 -3.00
N LYS A 206 21.50 -1.69 -3.12
CA LYS A 206 21.16 -2.64 -4.19
C LYS A 206 21.00 -4.03 -3.64
N GLU A 207 20.10 -4.78 -4.25
CA GLU A 207 19.86 -6.18 -3.92
C GLU A 207 20.02 -7.03 -5.19
N VAL A 208 20.85 -8.07 -5.10
CA VAL A 208 21.01 -9.07 -6.17
C VAL A 208 20.39 -10.38 -5.69
N ILE A 209 19.25 -10.72 -6.24
CA ILE A 209 18.54 -11.95 -5.93
C ILE A 209 19.26 -13.13 -6.60
N LEU A 210 19.75 -14.06 -5.77
CA LEU A 210 20.50 -15.23 -6.22
C LEU A 210 19.59 -16.44 -6.41
N ALA A 211 18.62 -16.62 -5.52
CA ALA A 211 17.63 -17.68 -5.61
C ALA A 211 16.31 -17.24 -4.97
N THR A 212 15.21 -17.69 -5.53
CA THR A 212 13.88 -17.53 -4.94
C THR A 212 13.06 -18.79 -5.15
N ARG A 213 12.25 -19.11 -4.16
CA ARG A 213 11.25 -20.16 -4.20
C ARG A 213 9.96 -19.63 -3.62
N THR A 214 8.88 -19.84 -4.31
CA THR A 214 7.56 -19.35 -3.90
C THR A 214 6.57 -20.50 -3.95
N SER A 215 5.75 -20.62 -2.92
CA SER A 215 4.60 -21.53 -2.85
C SER A 215 3.35 -20.71 -2.53
N GLY A 216 2.21 -21.05 -3.11
CA GLY A 216 0.97 -20.31 -2.96
C GLY A 216 0.44 -19.82 -4.29
N ILE A 217 -0.34 -18.74 -4.28
CA ILE A 217 -0.89 -18.16 -5.51
C ILE A 217 0.26 -17.72 -6.41
N ASN A 218 0.38 -18.38 -7.54
CA ASN A 218 1.41 -18.11 -8.54
C ASN A 218 1.05 -16.84 -9.35
N ASN A 219 0.97 -15.71 -8.66
CA ASN A 219 0.77 -14.41 -9.28
C ASN A 219 2.07 -13.61 -9.19
N ALA A 220 2.71 -13.37 -10.34
CA ALA A 220 3.92 -12.55 -10.43
C ALA A 220 3.75 -11.18 -9.76
N SER A 221 2.53 -10.64 -9.76
CA SER A 221 2.19 -9.38 -9.10
C SER A 221 2.31 -9.47 -7.57
N VAL A 222 1.91 -10.58 -6.95
CA VAL A 222 2.03 -10.76 -5.49
C VAL A 222 3.50 -10.83 -5.07
N SER A 223 4.32 -11.57 -5.80
CA SER A 223 5.77 -11.64 -5.54
C SER A 223 6.45 -10.28 -5.73
N GLN A 224 6.01 -9.47 -6.70
CA GLN A 224 6.54 -8.12 -6.91
C GLN A 224 6.09 -7.13 -5.83
N VAL A 225 4.82 -7.18 -5.42
CA VAL A 225 4.31 -6.35 -4.31
C VAL A 225 5.08 -6.66 -3.04
N LEU A 226 5.21 -7.94 -2.70
CA LEU A 226 5.94 -8.35 -1.51
C LEU A 226 7.43 -8.02 -1.61
N GLY A 227 8.05 -8.16 -2.79
CA GLY A 227 9.43 -7.77 -3.04
C GLY A 227 9.68 -6.27 -2.86
N ASN A 228 8.71 -5.42 -3.16
CA ASN A 228 8.82 -3.98 -2.94
C ASN A 228 8.54 -3.56 -1.48
N TYR A 229 7.91 -4.41 -0.69
CA TYR A 229 7.74 -4.24 0.76
C TYR A 229 8.97 -4.66 1.59
N TYR A 230 10.12 -4.92 0.94
CA TYR A 230 11.40 -5.09 1.62
C TYR A 230 11.95 -3.77 2.18
N GLU A 231 11.12 -3.03 2.89
CA GLU A 231 11.62 -1.86 3.62
C GLU A 231 12.42 -2.33 4.83
N HIS A 232 13.68 -1.96 4.83
CA HIS A 232 14.54 -2.14 5.99
C HIS A 232 14.27 -0.98 6.94
N PHE A 233 13.68 -1.28 8.06
CA PHE A 233 13.48 -0.30 9.13
C PHE A 233 14.77 -0.15 9.92
N ASN A 234 15.35 1.03 9.91
CA ASN A 234 16.47 1.34 10.78
C ASN A 234 15.93 1.89 12.11
N VAL A 235 16.21 1.18 13.21
CA VAL A 235 15.74 1.58 14.56
C VAL A 235 16.28 2.94 14.99
N TYR A 236 17.37 3.39 14.40
CA TYR A 236 18.00 4.68 14.66
C TYR A 236 17.41 5.84 13.87
N ASP A 237 16.44 5.60 12.96
CA ASP A 237 15.76 6.68 12.23
C ASP A 237 14.80 7.43 13.15
N ASP A 238 14.60 8.70 12.88
CA ASP A 238 13.68 9.54 13.65
C ASP A 238 12.21 9.23 13.32
N PHE A 239 11.93 8.77 12.09
CA PHE A 239 10.59 8.45 11.61
C PHE A 239 10.65 7.27 10.64
N TRP A 240 9.66 6.41 10.73
CA TRP A 240 9.38 5.40 9.72
C TRP A 240 8.14 5.79 8.94
N TYR A 241 8.25 5.84 7.62
CA TYR A 241 7.11 6.05 6.75
C TYR A 241 6.56 4.70 6.27
N LEU A 242 5.42 4.29 6.80
CA LEU A 242 4.81 3.00 6.53
C LEU A 242 3.31 3.18 6.35
N LEU A 243 2.71 2.54 5.32
CA LEU A 243 1.27 2.64 5.03
C LEU A 243 0.80 4.10 4.91
N SER A 244 1.56 4.94 4.22
CA SER A 244 1.31 6.38 4.05
C SER A 244 1.25 7.18 5.35
N LYS A 245 1.78 6.64 6.46
CA LYS A 245 1.81 7.27 7.78
C LYS A 245 3.21 7.30 8.37
N ASN A 246 3.46 8.31 9.20
CA ASN A 246 4.67 8.40 9.98
C ASN A 246 4.52 7.64 11.30
N PHE A 247 5.48 6.77 11.57
CA PHE A 247 5.67 6.10 12.85
C PHE A 247 6.90 6.67 13.53
N ILE A 248 6.85 6.76 14.84
CA ILE A 248 7.90 7.36 15.65
C ILE A 248 8.58 6.25 16.46
N PRO A 249 9.78 5.80 16.05
CA PRO A 249 10.54 4.80 16.78
C PRO A 249 11.02 5.34 18.15
N PRO A 250 11.34 4.45 19.13
CA PRO A 250 11.79 4.88 20.45
C PRO A 250 13.13 5.61 20.46
N LEU A 251 13.96 5.43 19.45
CA LEU A 251 15.28 6.07 19.32
C LEU A 251 15.26 7.37 18.49
N THR A 252 14.09 7.97 18.28
CA THR A 252 13.98 9.33 17.72
C THR A 252 14.69 10.34 18.61
N ASP A 253 15.24 11.42 18.03
CA ASP A 253 15.85 12.51 18.80
C ASP A 253 14.86 13.15 19.79
N ALA A 254 13.57 13.11 19.47
CA ALA A 254 12.49 13.61 20.33
C ALA A 254 11.90 12.55 21.28
N TRP A 255 12.59 11.44 21.53
CA TRP A 255 12.09 10.30 22.30
C TRP A 255 11.43 10.71 23.63
N ASN A 256 12.04 11.66 24.36
CA ASN A 256 11.51 12.10 25.65
C ASN A 256 10.16 12.82 25.55
N PHE A 257 9.77 13.30 24.39
CA PHE A 257 8.42 13.85 24.16
C PHE A 257 7.38 12.73 24.02
N TYR A 258 7.74 11.63 23.35
CA TYR A 258 6.81 10.57 23.00
C TYR A 258 6.78 9.40 23.99
N TYR A 259 7.91 9.11 24.64
CA TYR A 259 8.08 7.89 25.42
C TYR A 259 8.36 8.15 26.91
N ARG A 260 7.89 7.20 27.74
CA ARG A 260 8.41 6.96 29.08
C ARG A 260 9.34 5.77 28.98
N VAL A 261 10.45 5.83 29.69
CA VAL A 261 11.47 4.78 29.69
C VAL A 261 11.76 4.34 31.13
N ASN A 262 12.06 3.06 31.29
CA ASN A 262 12.40 2.46 32.58
C ASN A 262 13.55 1.49 32.38
N LEU A 263 14.54 1.49 33.27
CA LEU A 263 15.58 0.48 33.36
C LEU A 263 15.01 -0.69 34.19
N SER A 264 14.69 -1.79 33.51
CA SER A 264 14.02 -2.93 34.16
C SER A 264 14.98 -4.04 34.58
N ASP A 265 16.10 -4.20 33.85
CA ASP A 265 17.03 -5.29 34.11
C ASP A 265 18.43 -5.00 33.58
N THR A 266 19.42 -5.82 33.99
CA THR A 266 20.76 -5.86 33.45
C THR A 266 21.22 -7.30 33.35
N ASP A 267 21.63 -7.76 32.17
CA ASP A 267 22.06 -9.13 31.96
C ASP A 267 23.02 -9.23 30.76
N TYR A 268 23.63 -10.40 30.60
CA TYR A 268 24.38 -10.74 29.40
C TYR A 268 23.43 -11.16 28.28
N VAL A 269 23.53 -10.47 27.14
CA VAL A 269 22.87 -10.88 25.89
C VAL A 269 23.96 -11.35 24.92
N ASP A 270 23.98 -12.65 24.61
CA ASP A 270 25.12 -13.32 24.01
C ASP A 270 26.36 -13.09 24.89
N ASN A 271 27.36 -12.36 24.41
CA ASN A 271 28.60 -12.08 25.15
C ASN A 271 28.70 -10.66 25.72
N ASP A 272 27.68 -9.81 25.48
CA ASP A 272 27.70 -8.40 25.86
C ASP A 272 26.92 -8.15 27.15
N TRP A 273 27.49 -7.38 28.09
CA TRP A 273 26.76 -6.87 29.24
C TRP A 273 25.83 -5.75 28.81
N CYS A 274 24.52 -5.89 29.02
CA CYS A 274 23.49 -5.02 28.52
C CYS A 274 22.54 -4.48 29.59
N TYR A 275 22.00 -3.30 29.32
CA TYR A 275 20.90 -2.69 30.05
C TYR A 275 19.58 -2.93 29.32
N LYS A 276 18.58 -3.44 30.03
CA LYS A 276 17.22 -3.58 29.48
C LYS A 276 16.41 -2.33 29.73
N ILE A 277 16.12 -1.60 28.66
CA ILE A 277 15.27 -0.42 28.72
C ILE A 277 13.89 -0.78 28.17
N GLU A 278 12.89 -0.69 29.03
CA GLU A 278 11.49 -0.73 28.62
C GLU A 278 11.01 0.65 28.25
N PHE A 279 10.19 0.74 27.20
CA PHE A 279 9.63 2.00 26.75
C PHE A 279 8.13 1.87 26.49
N GLU A 280 7.39 2.89 26.93
CA GLU A 280 5.96 3.00 26.73
C GLU A 280 5.60 4.36 26.15
N PRO A 281 4.61 4.45 25.23
CA PRO A 281 4.14 5.72 24.73
C PRO A 281 3.48 6.56 25.84
N LYS A 282 3.74 7.86 25.82
CA LYS A 282 2.99 8.83 26.65
C LYS A 282 1.56 8.99 26.18
N GLN A 283 1.31 8.83 24.85
CA GLN A 283 0.00 8.88 24.20
C GLN A 283 -0.14 7.68 23.26
N LYS A 284 -0.95 6.71 23.64
CA LYS A 284 -1.10 5.42 22.94
C LYS A 284 -1.79 5.50 21.57
N GLN A 285 -2.50 6.60 21.28
CA GLN A 285 -3.24 6.80 20.04
C GLN A 285 -2.37 7.35 18.90
N GLU A 286 -1.17 7.80 19.20
CA GLU A 286 -0.17 8.17 18.20
C GLU A 286 0.45 6.90 17.60
N ASN A 287 1.09 7.04 16.43
CA ASN A 287 1.79 5.93 15.78
C ASN A 287 3.17 5.72 16.43
N VAL A 288 3.14 5.23 17.65
CA VAL A 288 4.27 4.99 18.55
C VAL A 288 4.26 3.53 19.01
N PHE A 289 5.35 3.09 19.58
CA PHE A 289 5.55 1.68 19.96
C PHE A 289 5.68 1.53 21.46
N SER A 290 5.35 0.36 21.97
CA SER A 290 5.72 -0.12 23.31
C SER A 290 6.63 -1.34 23.18
N GLY A 291 7.52 -1.54 24.14
CA GLY A 291 8.40 -2.70 24.09
C GLY A 291 9.63 -2.55 24.97
N TYR A 292 10.69 -3.26 24.59
CA TYR A 292 11.97 -3.20 25.29
C TYR A 292 13.13 -3.21 24.30
N MET A 293 14.29 -2.78 24.78
CA MET A 293 15.56 -2.89 24.08
C MET A 293 16.68 -3.24 25.05
N TRP A 294 17.62 -4.02 24.57
CA TRP A 294 18.87 -4.30 25.25
C TRP A 294 19.97 -3.42 24.70
N ILE A 295 20.59 -2.64 25.54
CA ILE A 295 21.62 -1.65 25.19
C ILE A 295 22.95 -2.10 25.78
N VAL A 296 23.96 -2.22 24.94
CA VAL A 296 25.32 -2.61 25.36
C VAL A 296 25.97 -1.53 26.20
N ASP A 297 26.52 -1.89 27.34
CA ASP A 297 27.10 -0.97 28.34
C ASP A 297 28.21 -0.09 27.77
N SER A 298 29.13 -0.64 27.00
CA SER A 298 30.33 0.08 26.53
C SER A 298 30.09 0.98 25.33
N SER A 299 29.29 0.52 24.37
CA SER A 299 29.07 1.21 23.08
C SER A 299 27.77 2.01 23.05
N PHE A 300 26.85 1.77 23.98
CA PHE A 300 25.46 2.24 23.93
C PHE A 300 24.74 1.87 22.63
N ALA A 301 25.16 0.80 21.99
CA ALA A 301 24.51 0.25 20.81
C ALA A 301 23.30 -0.61 21.20
N VAL A 302 22.30 -0.67 20.34
CA VAL A 302 21.20 -1.62 20.48
C VAL A 302 21.70 -3.01 20.14
N LYS A 303 21.57 -3.97 21.07
CA LYS A 303 21.84 -5.39 20.83
C LYS A 303 20.59 -6.09 20.31
N GLU A 304 19.47 -5.84 20.97
CA GLU A 304 18.16 -6.35 20.58
C GLU A 304 17.09 -5.30 20.85
N ILE A 305 16.07 -5.25 20.02
CA ILE A 305 14.90 -4.42 20.24
C ILE A 305 13.63 -5.16 19.81
N PHE A 306 12.65 -5.12 20.69
CA PHE A 306 11.29 -5.56 20.41
C PHE A 306 10.32 -4.39 20.54
N MET A 307 9.50 -4.18 19.51
CA MET A 307 8.54 -3.09 19.43
C MET A 307 7.17 -3.63 19.05
N ASN A 308 6.18 -3.26 19.81
CA ASN A 308 4.79 -3.60 19.55
C ASN A 308 3.97 -2.32 19.34
N LEU A 309 3.15 -2.30 18.31
CA LEU A 309 2.25 -1.19 18.03
C LEU A 309 0.96 -1.37 18.85
N ASP A 310 0.56 -0.34 19.60
CA ASP A 310 -0.66 -0.39 20.40
C ASP A 310 -1.92 -0.50 19.52
N SER A 311 -2.86 -1.34 19.89
CA SER A 311 -4.13 -1.55 19.17
C SER A 311 -5.01 -0.31 19.10
N THR A 312 -4.74 0.69 19.96
CA THR A 312 -5.44 1.99 19.96
C THR A 312 -4.87 3.00 18.96
N ALA A 313 -3.72 2.72 18.34
CA ALA A 313 -3.16 3.57 17.28
C ALA A 313 -4.19 3.87 16.19
N ASN A 314 -4.10 5.05 15.58
CA ASN A 314 -5.06 5.48 14.55
C ASN A 314 -4.79 4.79 13.19
N ILE A 315 -4.88 3.46 13.19
CA ILE A 315 -4.73 2.60 12.04
C ILE A 315 -5.98 1.73 11.93
N ASN A 316 -6.50 1.59 10.70
CA ASN A 316 -7.69 0.79 10.43
C ASN A 316 -7.33 -0.67 10.16
N PHE A 317 -8.33 -1.54 10.37
CA PHE A 317 -8.25 -2.96 10.03
C PHE A 317 -7.08 -3.71 10.66
N TYR A 318 -6.36 -3.07 11.54
CA TYR A 318 -5.19 -3.55 12.22
C TYR A 318 -5.60 -4.22 13.56
N LYS A 319 -5.02 -5.37 13.85
CA LYS A 319 -5.19 -6.10 15.10
C LYS A 319 -3.90 -6.09 15.92
N ARG A 320 -2.76 -6.40 15.31
CA ARG A 320 -1.43 -6.35 15.95
C ARG A 320 -0.32 -6.14 14.92
N ALA A 321 0.77 -5.46 15.31
CA ALA A 321 2.04 -5.48 14.62
C ALA A 321 3.19 -5.48 15.63
N ALA A 322 4.18 -6.31 15.38
CA ALA A 322 5.38 -6.38 16.19
C ALA A 322 6.61 -6.42 15.30
N PHE A 323 7.66 -5.75 15.76
CA PHE A 323 8.95 -5.65 15.11
C PHE A 323 10.00 -6.16 16.08
N TYR A 324 10.90 -6.98 15.61
CA TYR A 324 12.05 -7.45 16.35
C TYR A 324 13.29 -7.30 15.49
N GLN A 325 14.33 -6.70 16.06
CA GLN A 325 15.63 -6.64 15.41
C GLN A 325 16.71 -7.03 16.40
N LYS A 326 17.68 -7.80 15.90
CA LYS A 326 18.89 -8.20 16.62
C LYS A 326 20.10 -7.74 15.83
N PHE A 327 21.06 -7.18 16.55
CA PHE A 327 22.32 -6.67 16.00
C PHE A 327 23.50 -7.46 16.56
N ASP A 328 24.57 -7.49 15.77
CA ASP A 328 25.82 -8.11 16.18
C ASP A 328 26.99 -7.17 15.82
N ASP A 329 28.08 -7.27 16.52
CA ASP A 329 29.28 -6.52 16.19
C ASP A 329 30.25 -7.37 15.37
N LEU A 330 30.83 -6.77 14.33
CA LEU A 330 31.76 -7.49 13.47
C LEU A 330 33.23 -7.39 13.94
N ASN A 331 33.59 -6.30 14.61
CA ASN A 331 34.99 -6.00 14.97
C ASN A 331 35.05 -5.17 16.24
N ASP A 332 34.35 -5.52 17.28
CA ASP A 332 34.25 -4.84 18.59
C ASP A 332 33.78 -3.36 18.48
N SER A 333 33.36 -2.89 17.29
CA SER A 333 32.99 -1.49 17.09
C SER A 333 31.99 -1.22 15.94
N THR A 334 31.72 -2.22 15.10
CA THR A 334 30.85 -2.03 13.91
C THR A 334 29.59 -2.89 14.06
N TRP A 335 28.50 -2.23 14.42
CA TRP A 335 27.19 -2.87 14.61
C TRP A 335 26.47 -3.08 13.29
N VAL A 336 26.00 -4.31 13.06
CA VAL A 336 25.25 -4.71 11.86
C VAL A 336 23.99 -5.45 12.24
N LEU A 337 22.97 -5.36 11.41
CA LEU A 337 21.72 -6.06 11.58
C LEU A 337 21.92 -7.55 11.29
N LYS A 338 21.61 -8.41 12.25
CA LYS A 338 21.71 -9.87 12.14
C LYS A 338 20.37 -10.51 11.81
N GLU A 339 19.32 -10.06 12.48
CA GLU A 339 17.98 -10.59 12.31
C GLU A 339 16.94 -9.47 12.34
N ASP A 340 15.96 -9.55 11.42
CA ASP A 340 14.84 -8.63 11.32
C ASP A 340 13.54 -9.43 11.18
N LYS A 341 12.61 -9.25 12.11
CA LYS A 341 11.30 -9.91 12.10
C LYS A 341 10.18 -8.90 12.17
N LEU A 342 9.15 -9.11 11.36
CA LEU A 342 7.92 -8.35 11.36
C LEU A 342 6.74 -9.32 11.39
N ILE A 343 5.79 -9.05 12.26
CA ILE A 343 4.48 -9.70 12.26
C ILE A 343 3.42 -8.60 12.20
N ALA A 344 2.49 -8.71 11.24
CA ALA A 344 1.34 -7.80 11.15
C ALA A 344 0.07 -8.61 10.90
N GLU A 345 -0.95 -8.37 11.69
CA GLU A 345 -2.26 -9.01 11.54
C GLU A 345 -3.32 -7.97 11.22
N PHE A 346 -3.97 -8.15 10.07
CA PHE A 346 -5.05 -7.31 9.59
C PHE A 346 -6.38 -8.03 9.73
N LEU A 347 -7.36 -7.34 10.31
CA LEU A 347 -8.69 -7.86 10.59
C LEU A 347 -9.74 -6.85 10.11
N PRO A 348 -10.37 -7.05 8.94
CA PRO A 348 -11.37 -6.13 8.41
C PRO A 348 -12.54 -5.87 9.35
N THR A 349 -13.08 -6.94 9.94
CA THR A 349 -14.13 -6.88 10.98
C THR A 349 -13.85 -7.92 12.07
N LYS A 350 -14.43 -7.76 13.26
CA LYS A 350 -14.18 -8.66 14.40
C LYS A 350 -14.41 -10.15 14.10
N ASN A 351 -15.31 -10.46 13.18
CA ASN A 351 -15.70 -11.84 12.85
C ASN A 351 -15.24 -12.27 11.45
N SER A 352 -14.43 -11.45 10.76
CA SER A 352 -13.91 -11.81 9.44
C SER A 352 -12.67 -12.68 9.54
N ILE A 353 -12.28 -13.26 8.42
CA ILE A 353 -10.96 -13.86 8.25
C ILE A 353 -9.93 -12.76 8.45
N SER A 354 -8.86 -13.02 9.21
CA SER A 354 -7.70 -12.15 9.34
C SER A 354 -6.61 -12.56 8.36
N PHE A 355 -5.77 -11.60 7.99
CA PHE A 355 -4.57 -11.82 7.20
C PHE A 355 -3.35 -11.58 8.10
N ILE A 356 -2.53 -12.60 8.28
CA ILE A 356 -1.32 -12.52 9.10
C ILE A 356 -0.11 -12.55 8.17
N ALA A 357 0.62 -11.45 8.11
CA ALA A 357 1.87 -11.36 7.38
C ALA A 357 3.04 -11.51 8.35
N ARG A 358 3.95 -12.42 8.07
CA ARG A 358 5.21 -12.62 8.80
C ARG A 358 6.36 -12.46 7.85
N LYS A 359 7.35 -11.69 8.25
CA LYS A 359 8.63 -11.56 7.54
C LYS A 359 9.74 -11.91 8.50
N THR A 360 10.70 -12.70 8.07
CA THR A 360 11.96 -12.96 8.77
C THR A 360 13.11 -12.79 7.79
N THR A 361 14.07 -11.93 8.12
CA THR A 361 15.29 -11.77 7.36
C THR A 361 16.49 -12.02 8.27
N ILE A 362 17.41 -12.87 7.83
CA ILE A 362 18.66 -13.18 8.52
C ILE A 362 19.81 -12.77 7.63
N TYR A 363 20.72 -11.99 8.18
CA TYR A 363 21.88 -11.49 7.49
C TYR A 363 23.15 -12.22 7.95
N THR A 364 23.96 -12.64 6.98
CA THR A 364 25.24 -13.33 7.18
C THR A 364 26.30 -12.76 6.24
N ASP A 365 27.52 -13.25 6.36
CA ASP A 365 28.64 -13.03 5.42
C ASP A 365 28.89 -11.54 5.11
N TYR A 366 28.91 -10.71 6.15
CA TYR A 366 29.21 -9.31 6.01
C TYR A 366 30.64 -9.09 5.53
N THR A 367 30.79 -8.32 4.46
CA THR A 367 32.07 -7.79 3.95
C THR A 367 32.00 -6.27 3.93
N LEU A 368 32.91 -5.64 4.67
CA LEU A 368 32.96 -4.18 4.78
C LEU A 368 33.86 -3.58 3.70
N GLY A 369 33.53 -2.40 3.24
CA GLY A 369 34.31 -1.61 2.30
C GLY A 369 33.44 -1.05 1.16
N PRO A 370 33.70 0.20 0.73
CA PRO A 370 32.96 0.82 -0.37
C PRO A 370 33.17 0.11 -1.73
N GLU A 371 34.30 -0.60 -1.89
CA GLU A 371 34.67 -1.38 -3.08
C GLU A 371 33.69 -2.54 -3.34
N THR A 372 33.01 -3.04 -2.30
CA THR A 372 32.00 -4.10 -2.47
C THR A 372 30.87 -3.66 -3.40
N PHE A 373 30.60 -2.36 -3.48
CA PHE A 373 29.55 -1.81 -4.33
C PHE A 373 29.95 -1.80 -5.83
N ASP A 374 31.24 -1.87 -6.16
CA ASP A 374 31.72 -1.84 -7.55
C ASP A 374 31.23 -3.06 -8.35
N GLU A 375 30.97 -4.19 -7.67
CA GLU A 375 30.39 -5.38 -8.28
C GLU A 375 29.01 -5.10 -8.92
N VAL A 376 28.25 -4.18 -8.36
CA VAL A 376 26.86 -3.92 -8.72
C VAL A 376 26.62 -2.54 -9.35
N ILE A 377 27.65 -1.71 -9.48
CA ILE A 377 27.52 -0.36 -10.03
C ILE A 377 26.97 -0.34 -11.46
N LYS A 378 27.24 -1.40 -12.23
CA LYS A 378 26.77 -1.60 -13.60
C LYS A 378 25.26 -1.82 -13.70
N TYR A 379 24.62 -2.27 -12.64
CA TYR A 379 23.19 -2.54 -12.65
C TYR A 379 22.41 -1.22 -12.46
N LYS A 380 21.40 -1.01 -13.31
CA LYS A 380 20.56 0.19 -13.27
C LYS A 380 19.49 0.08 -12.17
N ASP A 381 18.90 -1.11 -12.03
CA ASP A 381 17.85 -1.38 -11.06
C ASP A 381 18.43 -1.54 -9.65
N ASP A 382 17.67 -1.14 -8.64
CA ASP A 382 18.04 -1.35 -7.23
C ASP A 382 17.86 -2.83 -6.82
N ILE A 383 16.96 -3.56 -7.50
CA ILE A 383 16.78 -5.01 -7.33
C ILE A 383 17.10 -5.70 -8.66
N VAL A 384 18.05 -6.59 -8.65
CA VAL A 384 18.53 -7.32 -9.82
C VAL A 384 18.26 -8.82 -9.65
N TYR A 385 17.70 -9.44 -10.68
CA TYR A 385 17.51 -10.90 -10.73
C TYR A 385 18.62 -11.53 -11.56
N ASN A 386 19.27 -12.55 -11.03
CA ASN A 386 20.20 -13.35 -11.81
C ASN A 386 19.43 -14.29 -12.76
N ASP A 387 19.96 -14.63 -13.92
CA ASP A 387 19.24 -15.37 -15.00
C ASP A 387 18.73 -16.77 -14.59
N SER A 388 19.20 -17.35 -13.50
CA SER A 388 18.83 -18.67 -12.97
C SER A 388 18.17 -18.62 -11.57
N VAL A 389 17.36 -17.60 -11.31
CA VAL A 389 16.86 -17.27 -9.97
C VAL A 389 15.88 -18.27 -9.37
N ILE A 390 15.07 -18.97 -10.21
CA ILE A 390 14.07 -19.91 -9.69
C ILE A 390 14.74 -21.25 -9.45
N ASN A 391 14.90 -21.62 -8.20
CA ASN A 391 15.40 -22.92 -7.79
C ASN A 391 14.36 -23.65 -6.93
N ASN A 392 13.85 -24.77 -7.44
CA ASN A 392 12.87 -25.63 -6.76
C ASN A 392 13.48 -26.89 -6.15
N ASP A 393 14.80 -27.03 -6.16
CA ASP A 393 15.47 -28.18 -5.56
C ASP A 393 15.45 -28.10 -4.03
N ASN A 394 14.73 -29.03 -3.40
CA ASN A 394 14.63 -29.10 -1.93
C ASN A 394 15.98 -29.34 -1.27
N ALA A 395 16.79 -30.25 -1.83
CA ALA A 395 18.08 -30.61 -1.25
C ALA A 395 19.03 -29.40 -1.24
N TRP A 396 18.99 -28.58 -2.29
CA TRP A 396 19.79 -27.37 -2.35
C TRP A 396 19.35 -26.35 -1.30
N TRP A 397 18.02 -26.15 -1.13
CA TRP A 397 17.50 -25.22 -0.12
C TRP A 397 17.84 -25.67 1.29
N ASP A 398 17.76 -26.98 1.59
CA ASP A 398 18.08 -27.53 2.90
C ASP A 398 19.56 -27.36 3.31
N THR A 399 20.45 -27.19 2.31
CA THR A 399 21.89 -26.93 2.56
C THR A 399 22.22 -25.46 2.77
N ILE A 400 21.41 -24.52 2.24
CA ILE A 400 21.75 -23.09 2.22
C ILE A 400 20.96 -22.26 3.22
N ARG A 401 19.85 -22.80 3.74
CA ARG A 401 19.05 -22.12 4.78
C ARG A 401 19.86 -21.93 6.06
N PRO A 402 19.91 -20.71 6.61
CA PRO A 402 20.51 -20.48 7.92
C PRO A 402 19.62 -20.98 9.08
N VAL A 403 18.35 -21.24 8.82
CA VAL A 403 17.35 -21.74 9.79
C VAL A 403 16.48 -22.79 9.11
N GLU A 404 16.25 -23.91 9.79
CA GLU A 404 15.35 -24.96 9.32
C GLU A 404 13.91 -24.46 9.24
N LEU A 405 13.17 -24.96 8.25
CA LEU A 405 11.73 -24.69 8.14
C LEU A 405 10.99 -25.42 9.27
N ASN A 406 10.03 -24.75 9.88
CA ASN A 406 9.13 -25.39 10.81
C ASN A 406 8.15 -26.33 10.07
N HIS A 407 7.39 -27.12 10.83
CA HIS A 407 6.45 -28.10 10.26
C HIS A 407 5.40 -27.43 9.36
N ASN A 408 4.94 -26.24 9.73
CA ASN A 408 3.92 -25.50 9.01
C ASN A 408 4.45 -24.96 7.68
N GLU A 409 5.64 -24.37 7.69
CA GLU A 409 6.31 -23.85 6.50
C GLU A 409 6.57 -24.98 5.49
N THR A 410 6.97 -26.16 5.97
CA THR A 410 7.12 -27.35 5.11
C THR A 410 5.77 -27.82 4.54
N GLY A 411 4.70 -27.70 5.35
CA GLY A 411 3.33 -28.04 4.95
C GLY A 411 2.79 -27.15 3.82
N VAL A 412 3.17 -25.87 3.76
CA VAL A 412 2.72 -24.92 2.74
C VAL A 412 3.09 -25.39 1.33
N TYR A 413 4.28 -25.93 1.15
CA TYR A 413 4.70 -26.45 -0.16
C TYR A 413 3.83 -27.62 -0.66
N LYS A 414 3.35 -28.47 0.26
CA LYS A 414 2.43 -29.57 -0.09
C LYS A 414 1.00 -29.11 -0.26
N LEU A 415 0.58 -28.14 0.54
CA LEU A 415 -0.78 -27.60 0.53
C LEU A 415 -1.10 -26.84 -0.74
N THR A 416 -0.15 -26.09 -1.28
CA THR A 416 -0.37 -25.24 -2.45
C THR A 416 -0.76 -26.04 -3.69
N ASP A 417 -0.11 -27.18 -3.91
CA ASP A 417 -0.45 -28.07 -5.02
C ASP A 417 -1.90 -28.61 -4.88
N SER A 418 -2.39 -28.70 -3.64
CA SER A 418 -3.75 -29.15 -3.36
C SER A 418 -4.78 -28.02 -3.46
N LEU A 419 -4.44 -26.79 -3.03
CA LEU A 419 -5.34 -25.63 -3.05
C LEU A 419 -5.71 -25.18 -4.46
N THR A 420 -4.75 -25.20 -5.38
CA THR A 420 -4.96 -24.83 -6.78
C THR A 420 -5.94 -25.78 -7.51
N ASN A 421 -6.15 -26.98 -6.96
CA ASN A 421 -7.10 -27.97 -7.48
C ASN A 421 -8.50 -27.85 -6.86
N ILE A 422 -8.72 -26.94 -5.90
CA ILE A 422 -10.03 -26.76 -5.25
C ILE A 422 -10.85 -25.71 -6.04
N PRO A 423 -11.98 -26.09 -6.70
CA PRO A 423 -12.76 -25.18 -7.54
C PRO A 423 -13.26 -23.95 -6.81
N VAL A 424 -13.67 -24.09 -5.55
CA VAL A 424 -14.20 -22.95 -4.74
C VAL A 424 -13.10 -21.97 -4.39
N PHE A 425 -11.87 -22.42 -4.15
CA PHE A 425 -10.75 -21.54 -3.92
C PHE A 425 -10.47 -20.69 -5.17
N ASN A 426 -10.45 -21.30 -6.33
CA ASN A 426 -10.29 -20.60 -7.60
C ASN A 426 -11.40 -19.57 -7.83
N SER A 427 -12.65 -19.90 -7.49
CA SER A 427 -13.79 -18.97 -7.61
C SER A 427 -13.66 -17.75 -6.68
N VAL A 428 -13.13 -17.91 -5.46
CA VAL A 428 -12.85 -16.77 -4.55
C VAL A 428 -11.76 -15.88 -5.09
N VAL A 429 -10.67 -16.47 -5.60
CA VAL A 429 -9.58 -15.72 -6.25
C VAL A 429 -10.07 -15.00 -7.50
N GLU A 430 -10.91 -15.65 -8.30
CA GLU A 430 -11.52 -15.06 -9.50
C GLU A 430 -12.45 -13.90 -9.15
N LEU A 431 -13.28 -14.05 -8.13
CA LEU A 431 -14.14 -12.96 -7.63
C LEU A 431 -13.31 -11.78 -7.14
N TYR A 432 -12.25 -12.03 -6.36
CA TYR A 432 -11.33 -10.99 -5.92
C TYR A 432 -10.69 -10.26 -7.10
N ASN A 433 -10.15 -11.00 -8.07
CA ASN A 433 -9.55 -10.42 -9.28
C ASN A 433 -10.58 -9.63 -10.09
N THR A 434 -11.81 -10.12 -10.20
CA THR A 434 -12.90 -9.44 -10.88
C THR A 434 -13.25 -8.11 -10.22
N LEU A 435 -13.31 -8.07 -8.89
CA LEU A 435 -13.56 -6.85 -8.13
C LEU A 435 -12.39 -5.85 -8.23
N MET A 436 -11.15 -6.34 -8.17
CA MET A 436 -9.95 -5.50 -8.20
C MET A 436 -9.63 -4.95 -9.58
N TYR A 437 -9.81 -5.75 -10.62
CA TYR A 437 -9.44 -5.37 -12.00
C TYR A 437 -10.63 -4.98 -12.87
N GLY A 438 -11.86 -5.20 -12.39
CA GLY A 438 -13.09 -4.88 -13.09
C GLY A 438 -13.45 -5.83 -14.25
N TYR A 439 -12.70 -6.92 -14.44
CA TYR A 439 -12.91 -7.87 -15.54
C TYR A 439 -13.10 -9.29 -15.03
N TRP A 440 -14.02 -9.99 -15.62
CA TRP A 440 -14.17 -11.43 -15.46
C TRP A 440 -13.21 -12.14 -16.42
N ASP A 441 -12.23 -12.85 -15.88
CA ASP A 441 -11.15 -13.48 -16.63
C ASP A 441 -11.51 -14.93 -17.02
N LEU A 442 -11.70 -15.17 -18.31
CA LEU A 442 -11.94 -16.50 -18.88
C LEU A 442 -10.67 -17.12 -19.50
N GLY A 443 -9.51 -16.56 -19.21
CA GLY A 443 -8.22 -16.98 -19.70
C GLY A 443 -7.89 -16.47 -21.09
N TYR A 444 -8.63 -16.84 -22.13
CA TYR A 444 -8.46 -16.31 -23.49
C TYR A 444 -9.09 -14.93 -23.67
N VAL A 445 -10.16 -14.65 -22.97
CA VAL A 445 -10.94 -13.42 -23.06
C VAL A 445 -11.26 -12.93 -21.66
N ARG A 446 -11.19 -11.61 -21.44
CA ARG A 446 -11.64 -10.92 -20.24
C ARG A 446 -12.88 -10.12 -20.59
N ILE A 447 -14.00 -10.39 -19.93
CA ILE A 447 -15.27 -9.68 -20.11
C ILE A 447 -15.36 -8.52 -19.13
N GLY A 448 -15.71 -7.33 -19.61
CA GLY A 448 -15.83 -6.13 -18.79
C GLY A 448 -15.39 -4.85 -19.50
N PRO A 449 -15.21 -3.74 -18.77
CA PRO A 449 -15.32 -3.60 -17.31
C PRO A 449 -16.76 -3.81 -16.82
N ILE A 450 -16.94 -4.61 -15.76
CA ILE A 450 -18.27 -4.99 -15.25
C ILE A 450 -19.02 -3.77 -14.72
N ALA A 451 -18.30 -2.84 -14.09
CA ALA A 451 -18.88 -1.61 -13.56
C ALA A 451 -19.56 -0.74 -14.64
N ASN A 452 -19.08 -0.82 -15.88
CA ASN A 452 -19.54 -0.03 -17.02
C ASN A 452 -20.67 -0.73 -17.82
N THR A 453 -21.13 -1.91 -17.38
CA THR A 453 -22.19 -2.65 -18.10
C THR A 453 -23.49 -1.88 -18.13
N LEU A 454 -23.79 -1.12 -17.08
CA LEU A 454 -24.96 -0.28 -16.97
C LEU A 454 -24.53 1.13 -16.56
N SER A 455 -25.01 2.14 -17.29
CA SER A 455 -24.86 3.56 -16.94
C SER A 455 -26.13 4.34 -17.26
N GLN A 456 -26.20 5.57 -16.80
CA GLN A 456 -27.34 6.45 -17.04
C GLN A 456 -26.88 7.90 -17.18
N ASP A 457 -27.31 8.56 -18.26
CA ASP A 457 -27.13 9.99 -18.51
C ASP A 457 -28.40 10.63 -19.10
N ASP A 458 -28.38 11.96 -19.33
CA ASP A 458 -29.54 12.70 -19.78
C ASP A 458 -29.87 12.50 -21.29
N VAL A 459 -28.91 12.07 -22.09
CA VAL A 459 -29.06 11.83 -23.54
C VAL A 459 -29.50 10.39 -23.83
N GLU A 460 -28.75 9.40 -23.34
CA GLU A 460 -28.98 7.97 -23.59
C GLU A 460 -30.08 7.38 -22.71
N GLY A 461 -30.38 8.04 -21.57
CA GLY A 461 -31.18 7.42 -20.51
C GLY A 461 -30.42 6.25 -19.89
N LEU A 462 -31.02 5.08 -19.84
CA LEU A 462 -30.31 3.86 -19.45
C LEU A 462 -29.48 3.35 -20.64
N ARG A 463 -28.19 3.16 -20.39
CA ARG A 463 -27.21 2.61 -21.34
C ARG A 463 -26.83 1.20 -20.92
N ILE A 464 -26.79 0.30 -21.87
CA ILE A 464 -26.30 -1.08 -21.72
C ILE A 464 -25.05 -1.24 -22.56
N ARG A 465 -23.93 -1.67 -21.93
CA ARG A 465 -22.64 -1.86 -22.58
C ARG A 465 -22.16 -3.30 -22.40
N ILE A 466 -21.67 -3.87 -23.47
CA ILE A 466 -20.96 -5.17 -23.47
C ILE A 466 -19.56 -4.91 -24.01
N GLY A 467 -18.57 -5.28 -23.26
CA GLY A 467 -17.15 -5.10 -23.62
C GLY A 467 -16.27 -6.25 -23.19
N GLY A 468 -15.07 -6.27 -23.72
CA GLY A 468 -14.07 -7.25 -23.35
C GLY A 468 -12.75 -7.02 -24.05
N LYS A 469 -11.75 -7.81 -23.66
CA LYS A 469 -10.40 -7.77 -24.24
C LYS A 469 -9.76 -9.15 -24.23
N THR A 470 -8.68 -9.31 -24.98
CA THR A 470 -7.90 -10.54 -24.99
C THR A 470 -7.30 -10.83 -23.62
N GLY A 471 -7.32 -12.08 -23.21
CA GLY A 471 -6.72 -12.58 -21.99
C GLY A 471 -5.24 -12.96 -22.12
N ASP A 472 -4.61 -13.28 -21.01
CA ASP A 472 -3.18 -13.56 -20.92
C ASP A 472 -2.75 -14.83 -21.63
N LEU A 473 -3.68 -15.77 -21.86
CA LEU A 473 -3.41 -16.97 -22.65
C LEU A 473 -3.21 -16.69 -24.14
N ILE A 474 -3.72 -15.56 -24.65
CA ILE A 474 -3.46 -15.12 -26.03
C ILE A 474 -2.09 -14.45 -26.11
N SER A 475 -1.83 -13.47 -25.24
CA SER A 475 -0.55 -12.75 -25.21
C SER A 475 -0.32 -12.09 -23.86
N LYS A 476 0.94 -12.12 -23.41
CA LYS A 476 1.42 -11.39 -22.23
C LYS A 476 1.98 -10.00 -22.58
N ARG A 477 1.99 -9.59 -23.82
CA ARG A 477 2.52 -8.31 -24.30
C ARG A 477 1.52 -7.49 -25.10
N MET A 478 0.48 -8.13 -25.60
CA MET A 478 -0.49 -7.51 -26.48
C MET A 478 -1.89 -7.66 -25.91
N SER A 479 -2.69 -6.59 -25.95
CA SER A 479 -4.10 -6.61 -25.63
C SER A 479 -4.88 -5.97 -26.76
N ILE A 480 -5.95 -6.61 -27.18
CA ILE A 480 -6.95 -6.07 -28.10
C ILE A 480 -8.27 -6.10 -27.35
N GLY A 481 -8.92 -4.96 -27.24
CA GLY A 481 -10.19 -4.81 -26.58
C GLY A 481 -11.20 -4.06 -27.43
N GLY A 482 -12.43 -4.05 -26.96
CA GLY A 482 -13.50 -3.26 -27.56
C GLY A 482 -14.82 -3.43 -26.83
N TYR A 483 -15.77 -2.59 -27.17
CA TYR A 483 -17.10 -2.61 -26.61
C TYR A 483 -18.15 -2.15 -27.61
N LEU A 484 -19.39 -2.52 -27.34
CA LEU A 484 -20.61 -2.05 -27.96
C LEU A 484 -21.58 -1.63 -26.87
N ALA A 485 -22.13 -0.41 -26.98
CA ALA A 485 -23.12 0.12 -26.07
C ALA A 485 -24.36 0.57 -26.84
N TYR A 486 -25.51 0.58 -26.16
CA TYR A 486 -26.80 1.02 -26.71
C TYR A 486 -27.54 1.85 -25.69
N GLY A 487 -27.87 3.09 -26.06
CA GLY A 487 -28.71 3.98 -25.28
C GLY A 487 -30.20 3.68 -25.53
N LEU A 488 -30.98 3.54 -24.46
CA LEU A 488 -32.40 3.23 -24.61
C LEU A 488 -33.26 4.45 -25.02
N LYS A 489 -32.84 5.66 -24.68
CA LYS A 489 -33.58 6.89 -24.97
C LYS A 489 -33.24 7.45 -26.35
N ASP A 490 -31.95 7.57 -26.70
CA ASP A 490 -31.49 8.07 -27.99
C ASP A 490 -31.51 6.99 -29.09
N LYS A 491 -31.63 5.70 -28.71
CA LYS A 491 -31.70 4.54 -29.61
C LYS A 491 -30.51 4.42 -30.55
N ALA A 492 -29.35 4.87 -30.11
CA ALA A 492 -28.12 4.85 -30.89
C ALA A 492 -27.08 3.85 -30.32
N PHE A 493 -26.29 3.28 -31.24
CA PHE A 493 -25.15 2.45 -30.86
C PHE A 493 -23.92 3.33 -30.70
N LYS A 494 -23.16 3.01 -29.66
CA LYS A 494 -21.82 3.54 -29.41
C LYS A 494 -20.85 2.38 -29.37
N TYR A 495 -19.62 2.61 -29.78
CA TYR A 495 -18.62 1.54 -29.86
C TYR A 495 -17.22 2.10 -29.78
N GLY A 496 -16.30 1.23 -29.31
CA GLY A 496 -14.89 1.56 -29.27
C GLY A 496 -14.02 0.32 -29.32
N THR A 497 -12.78 0.53 -29.70
CA THR A 497 -11.75 -0.51 -29.69
C THR A 497 -10.43 0.03 -29.17
N ASP A 498 -9.70 -0.82 -28.47
CA ASP A 498 -8.37 -0.51 -27.98
C ASP A 498 -7.38 -1.58 -28.40
N PHE A 499 -6.18 -1.15 -28.68
CA PHE A 499 -5.02 -1.99 -28.94
C PHE A 499 -3.85 -1.51 -28.08
N SER A 500 -3.18 -2.43 -27.40
CA SER A 500 -2.00 -2.14 -26.59
C SER A 500 -0.91 -3.17 -26.83
N TYR A 501 0.33 -2.70 -27.04
CA TYR A 501 1.48 -3.56 -27.26
C TYR A 501 2.70 -3.08 -26.46
N VAL A 502 3.20 -3.96 -25.57
CA VAL A 502 4.42 -3.70 -24.78
C VAL A 502 5.63 -4.17 -25.59
N ILE A 503 6.35 -3.21 -26.13
CA ILE A 503 7.56 -3.43 -26.93
C ILE A 503 8.69 -3.94 -26.03
N SER A 504 8.88 -3.28 -24.87
CA SER A 504 9.85 -3.67 -23.85
C SER A 504 9.31 -3.40 -22.45
N LYS A 505 9.58 -4.31 -21.51
CA LYS A 505 9.24 -4.12 -20.09
C LYS A 505 10.33 -3.37 -19.30
N LYS A 506 11.60 -3.50 -19.73
CA LYS A 506 12.77 -2.86 -19.09
C LYS A 506 13.81 -2.46 -20.14
N PRO A 507 14.02 -1.19 -20.43
CA PRO A 507 13.18 -0.06 -20.01
C PRO A 507 11.76 -0.16 -20.58
N TRP A 508 10.79 0.44 -19.92
CA TRP A 508 9.39 0.40 -20.36
C TRP A 508 9.21 1.09 -21.70
N GLN A 509 8.50 0.41 -22.60
CA GLN A 509 8.20 0.92 -23.92
C GLN A 509 6.89 0.31 -24.39
N GLN A 510 5.90 1.17 -24.67
CA GLN A 510 4.54 0.76 -25.01
C GLN A 510 3.99 1.60 -26.15
N PHE A 511 3.20 0.96 -26.98
CA PHE A 511 2.35 1.59 -27.99
C PHE A 511 0.90 1.23 -27.70
N THR A 512 -0.01 2.24 -27.77
CA THR A 512 -1.46 2.03 -27.70
C THR A 512 -2.15 2.76 -28.83
N PHE A 513 -3.28 2.21 -29.25
CA PHE A 513 -4.23 2.81 -30.19
C PHE A 513 -5.62 2.66 -29.61
N ASN A 514 -6.39 3.75 -29.58
CA ASN A 514 -7.77 3.76 -29.16
C ASN A 514 -8.60 4.42 -30.26
N TYR A 515 -9.74 3.84 -30.55
CA TYR A 515 -10.79 4.42 -31.37
C TYR A 515 -12.10 4.35 -30.61
N GLU A 516 -12.83 5.45 -30.57
CA GLU A 516 -14.15 5.51 -29.95
C GLU A 516 -15.09 6.41 -30.76
N ASN A 517 -16.33 5.95 -30.89
CA ASN A 517 -17.47 6.74 -31.34
C ASN A 517 -18.50 6.65 -30.23
N ASP A 518 -18.51 7.67 -29.37
CA ASP A 518 -19.22 7.64 -28.10
C ASP A 518 -19.55 9.04 -27.57
N LEU A 519 -20.38 9.11 -26.57
CA LEU A 519 -20.64 10.35 -25.85
C LEU A 519 -19.53 10.60 -24.81
N ASP A 520 -18.89 11.76 -24.88
CA ASP A 520 -18.05 12.27 -23.82
C ASP A 520 -18.93 13.05 -22.85
N VAL A 521 -19.20 12.40 -21.72
CA VAL A 521 -19.82 13.03 -20.57
C VAL A 521 -18.67 13.65 -19.79
N ASN A 522 -18.40 14.92 -19.98
CA ASN A 522 -17.27 15.64 -19.38
C ASN A 522 -17.40 15.77 -17.85
N SER A 523 -17.78 14.69 -17.20
CA SER A 523 -17.78 14.50 -15.75
C SER A 523 -16.40 14.03 -15.32
N ASN A 524 -15.40 14.70 -15.83
CA ASN A 524 -14.00 14.62 -15.48
C ASN A 524 -13.66 13.67 -14.36
N ASP A 525 -12.90 12.65 -14.68
CA ASP A 525 -11.91 11.89 -13.87
C ASP A 525 -12.08 11.89 -12.33
N ALA A 526 -13.16 12.45 -11.88
CA ALA A 526 -13.37 12.91 -10.51
C ALA A 526 -13.75 11.82 -9.54
N VAL A 527 -14.25 10.70 -10.01
CA VAL A 527 -14.64 9.60 -9.13
C VAL A 527 -13.86 8.36 -9.52
N SER A 528 -13.19 7.79 -8.55
CA SER A 528 -12.38 6.55 -8.67
C SER A 528 -13.15 5.33 -9.22
N PHE A 529 -14.44 5.47 -9.50
CA PHE A 529 -15.32 4.40 -9.94
C PHE A 529 -15.52 4.32 -11.46
N GLY A 530 -14.85 5.19 -12.23
CA GLY A 530 -14.99 5.22 -13.69
C GLY A 530 -16.20 6.03 -14.16
N GLU A 531 -16.10 6.61 -15.35
CA GLU A 531 -17.04 7.58 -15.90
C GLU A 531 -18.40 6.97 -16.26
N ASP A 532 -18.41 5.74 -16.76
CA ASP A 532 -19.59 5.06 -17.29
C ASP A 532 -20.07 3.96 -16.35
N ASN A 533 -20.73 4.29 -15.24
CA ASN A 533 -21.36 3.29 -14.39
C ASN A 533 -22.72 3.77 -13.88
N ILE A 534 -23.57 2.83 -13.44
CA ILE A 534 -24.92 3.12 -12.96
C ILE A 534 -24.94 4.09 -11.77
N LEU A 535 -23.84 4.20 -11.05
CA LEU A 535 -23.72 5.09 -9.90
C LEU A 535 -23.42 6.53 -10.32
N SER A 536 -22.85 6.78 -11.51
CA SER A 536 -22.50 8.13 -11.99
C SER A 536 -23.72 9.06 -12.01
N GLY A 537 -24.87 8.59 -12.47
CA GLY A 537 -26.12 9.34 -12.45
C GLY A 537 -26.68 9.63 -11.04
N ILE A 538 -26.33 8.82 -10.02
CA ILE A 538 -26.75 9.01 -8.63
C ILE A 538 -25.89 10.05 -7.91
N TYR A 539 -24.61 10.15 -8.26
CA TYR A 539 -23.65 11.04 -7.59
C TYR A 539 -23.74 12.49 -8.02
N ARG A 540 -24.35 12.75 -9.17
CA ARG A 540 -24.40 14.07 -9.77
C ARG A 540 -25.43 14.97 -9.11
N ARG A 541 -25.12 16.28 -9.05
CA ARG A 541 -26.08 17.30 -8.64
C ARG A 541 -27.16 17.44 -9.73
N ARG A 542 -28.42 17.22 -9.38
CA ARG A 542 -29.55 17.25 -10.32
C ARG A 542 -29.87 18.62 -10.88
N GLU A 543 -29.34 19.67 -10.29
CA GLU A 543 -29.62 21.06 -10.63
C GLU A 543 -28.77 21.59 -11.79
N THR A 544 -27.74 20.86 -12.21
CA THR A 544 -26.83 21.25 -13.30
C THR A 544 -27.07 20.37 -14.52
N PRO A 545 -27.37 20.93 -15.72
CA PRO A 545 -27.50 20.17 -16.97
C PRO A 545 -26.19 19.49 -17.34
N GLN A 546 -26.24 18.28 -17.90
CA GLN A 546 -25.04 17.61 -18.43
C GLN A 546 -24.56 18.28 -19.72
N LYS A 547 -23.29 18.59 -19.80
CA LYS A 547 -22.64 19.10 -21.01
C LYS A 547 -22.00 17.93 -21.76
N ILE A 548 -22.80 17.23 -22.55
CA ILE A 548 -22.43 16.02 -23.28
C ILE A 548 -21.98 16.37 -24.68
N ILE A 549 -20.91 15.76 -25.12
CA ILE A 549 -20.33 15.90 -26.45
C ILE A 549 -20.40 14.55 -27.16
N ASP A 550 -21.06 14.48 -28.31
CA ASP A 550 -20.94 13.33 -29.20
C ASP A 550 -19.61 13.42 -29.95
N GLN A 551 -18.76 12.41 -29.83
CA GLN A 551 -17.41 12.46 -30.37
C GLN A 551 -17.00 11.21 -31.13
N GLU A 552 -16.28 11.44 -32.21
CA GLU A 552 -15.48 10.39 -32.87
C GLU A 552 -14.00 10.69 -32.61
N LYS A 553 -13.28 9.77 -31.96
CA LYS A 553 -11.91 10.02 -31.50
C LYS A 553 -10.96 8.88 -31.86
N TYR A 554 -9.83 9.24 -32.42
CA TYR A 554 -8.69 8.38 -32.69
C TYR A 554 -7.53 8.86 -31.86
N LYS A 555 -6.89 7.93 -31.11
CA LYS A 555 -5.74 8.25 -30.26
C LYS A 555 -4.64 7.23 -30.45
N TRP A 556 -3.48 7.68 -30.88
CA TRP A 556 -2.24 6.92 -30.92
C TRP A 556 -1.33 7.42 -29.79
N TYR A 557 -0.85 6.54 -28.98
CA TYR A 557 0.02 6.85 -27.86
C TYR A 557 1.25 5.94 -27.89
N TYR A 558 2.41 6.53 -27.78
CA TYR A 558 3.68 5.86 -27.65
C TYR A 558 4.41 6.42 -26.43
N GLU A 559 4.92 5.55 -25.56
CA GLU A 559 5.71 5.90 -24.38
C GLU A 559 7.01 5.12 -24.35
N LYS A 560 8.09 5.80 -23.97
CA LYS A 560 9.38 5.19 -23.72
C LYS A 560 10.02 5.77 -22.48
N GLU A 561 10.42 4.90 -21.57
CA GLU A 561 11.26 5.23 -20.44
C GLU A 561 12.73 5.13 -20.85
N TRP A 562 13.53 6.11 -20.43
CA TRP A 562 14.95 6.15 -20.71
C TRP A 562 15.73 5.69 -19.46
N LEU A 563 16.37 6.60 -18.79
CA LEU A 563 17.18 6.37 -17.60
C LEU A 563 16.68 7.26 -16.47
N TRP A 564 16.84 6.81 -15.24
CA TRP A 564 16.65 7.67 -14.05
C TRP A 564 15.21 8.18 -13.82
N GLY A 565 14.21 7.45 -14.31
CA GLY A 565 12.80 7.87 -14.19
C GLY A 565 12.42 8.96 -15.20
N LEU A 566 13.19 9.17 -16.24
CA LEU A 566 12.83 10.02 -17.36
C LEU A 566 12.08 9.19 -18.41
N SER A 567 10.84 9.57 -18.71
CA SER A 567 10.08 9.03 -19.83
C SER A 567 9.64 10.13 -20.78
N ASN A 568 9.49 9.78 -22.05
CA ASN A 568 8.83 10.62 -23.03
C ASN A 568 7.61 9.90 -23.60
N SER A 569 6.60 10.68 -23.97
CA SER A 569 5.42 10.21 -24.69
C SER A 569 5.19 11.00 -25.96
N LEU A 570 4.62 10.35 -26.95
CA LEU A 570 4.13 10.96 -28.17
C LEU A 570 2.66 10.56 -28.33
N THR A 571 1.78 11.54 -28.35
CA THR A 571 0.35 11.31 -28.50
C THR A 571 -0.17 12.06 -29.73
N LEU A 572 -0.79 11.34 -30.65
CA LEU A 572 -1.56 11.95 -31.74
C LEU A 572 -3.03 11.67 -31.45
N THR A 573 -3.82 12.73 -31.31
CA THR A 573 -5.26 12.63 -31.06
C THR A 573 -5.99 13.35 -32.18
N SER A 574 -6.93 12.71 -32.86
CA SER A 574 -7.84 13.31 -33.79
C SER A 574 -9.25 13.12 -33.30
N THR A 575 -9.98 14.21 -33.11
CA THR A 575 -11.32 14.20 -32.51
C THR A 575 -12.26 15.06 -33.37
N LYS A 576 -13.41 14.48 -33.69
CA LYS A 576 -14.58 15.22 -34.19
C LYS A 576 -15.55 15.33 -33.03
N MET A 577 -15.93 16.56 -32.68
CA MET A 577 -16.79 16.86 -31.54
C MET A 577 -18.08 17.54 -32.04
N HIS A 578 -19.21 17.00 -31.62
CA HIS A 578 -20.51 17.56 -31.81
C HIS A 578 -21.16 17.81 -30.44
N PRO A 579 -21.07 19.04 -29.89
CA PRO A 579 -21.66 19.36 -28.60
C PRO A 579 -23.18 19.22 -28.62
N LEU A 580 -23.77 18.55 -27.64
CA LEU A 580 -25.21 18.38 -27.49
C LEU A 580 -25.84 19.46 -26.58
N PHE A 581 -25.13 20.56 -26.39
CA PHE A 581 -25.55 21.76 -25.63
C PHE A 581 -25.13 23.03 -26.37
N ASP A 582 -25.73 24.16 -26.02
CA ASP A 582 -25.50 25.41 -26.70
C ASP A 582 -24.09 25.95 -26.49
N ILE A 583 -23.24 25.79 -27.50
CA ILE A 583 -21.92 26.38 -27.61
C ILE A 583 -21.62 26.69 -29.07
N TYR A 584 -21.20 27.93 -29.33
CA TYR A 584 -20.93 28.40 -30.68
C TYR A 584 -19.66 29.25 -30.72
N TYR A 585 -18.97 29.23 -31.83
CA TYR A 585 -17.80 30.06 -32.08
C TYR A 585 -17.81 30.60 -33.52
N ALA A 586 -17.11 31.71 -33.75
CA ALA A 586 -16.93 32.24 -35.07
C ALA A 586 -15.84 31.48 -35.82
N SER A 587 -16.19 30.93 -36.98
CA SER A 587 -15.22 30.34 -37.90
C SER A 587 -14.46 31.45 -38.67
N ASP A 588 -13.45 31.06 -39.44
CA ASP A 588 -12.61 32.00 -40.20
C ASP A 588 -13.37 32.80 -41.28
N ASP A 589 -14.53 32.32 -41.69
CA ASP A 589 -15.44 32.99 -42.63
C ASP A 589 -16.58 33.78 -41.96
N ASP A 590 -16.44 34.02 -40.62
CA ASP A 590 -17.46 34.68 -39.79
C ASP A 590 -18.79 33.90 -39.65
N SER A 591 -18.84 32.66 -40.13
CA SER A 591 -19.98 31.77 -39.84
C SER A 591 -19.94 31.28 -38.37
N VAL A 592 -21.12 31.13 -37.77
CA VAL A 592 -21.26 30.63 -36.41
C VAL A 592 -21.46 29.12 -36.45
N VAL A 593 -20.55 28.38 -35.84
CA VAL A 593 -20.51 26.90 -35.85
C VAL A 593 -20.34 26.33 -34.44
N SER A 594 -20.80 25.11 -34.26
CA SER A 594 -20.65 24.35 -33.00
C SER A 594 -19.71 23.16 -33.12
N ASP A 595 -19.65 22.55 -34.30
CA ASP A 595 -18.86 21.38 -34.56
C ASP A 595 -17.34 21.69 -34.60
N ILE A 596 -16.54 20.84 -34.07
CA ILE A 596 -15.09 21.02 -33.92
C ILE A 596 -14.37 19.77 -34.43
N ASN A 597 -13.50 19.98 -35.45
CA ASN A 597 -12.55 18.95 -35.84
C ASN A 597 -11.15 19.38 -35.37
N ASN A 598 -10.54 18.59 -34.53
CA ASN A 598 -9.23 18.91 -34.00
C ASN A 598 -8.28 17.73 -34.08
N THR A 599 -7.11 17.97 -34.63
CA THR A 599 -6.01 17.00 -34.57
C THR A 599 -4.81 17.64 -33.90
N GLU A 600 -4.39 17.02 -32.81
CA GLU A 600 -3.33 17.48 -31.92
C GLU A 600 -2.20 16.44 -31.81
N LEU A 601 -0.99 16.90 -31.95
CA LEU A 601 0.21 16.16 -31.63
C LEU A 601 0.78 16.66 -30.30
N THR A 602 0.83 15.81 -29.27
CA THR A 602 1.40 16.16 -27.96
C THR A 602 2.68 15.37 -27.70
N ILE A 603 3.73 16.09 -27.34
CA ILE A 603 5.00 15.56 -26.85
C ILE A 603 5.04 15.75 -25.35
N GLY A 604 5.09 14.67 -24.61
CA GLY A 604 5.18 14.68 -23.15
C GLY A 604 6.59 14.28 -22.69
N LEU A 605 7.08 14.97 -21.68
CA LEU A 605 8.26 14.58 -20.89
C LEU A 605 7.81 14.40 -19.44
N ARG A 606 8.21 13.30 -18.83
CA ARG A 606 7.90 13.01 -17.42
C ARG A 606 9.18 12.60 -16.71
N PHE A 607 9.47 13.27 -15.60
CA PHE A 607 10.56 12.94 -14.71
C PHE A 607 10.02 12.53 -13.34
N ALA A 608 10.28 11.28 -12.94
CA ALA A 608 9.89 10.68 -11.67
C ALA A 608 11.03 9.82 -11.14
N TYR A 609 11.92 10.44 -10.39
CA TYR A 609 13.14 9.79 -9.94
C TYR A 609 12.84 8.66 -8.95
N ARG A 610 13.40 7.46 -9.19
CA ARG A 610 13.23 6.25 -8.37
C ARG A 610 11.77 5.84 -8.14
N GLU A 611 10.89 6.11 -9.09
CA GLU A 611 9.52 5.63 -9.03
C GLU A 611 9.49 4.11 -9.09
N LYS A 612 8.71 3.51 -8.19
CA LYS A 612 8.52 2.06 -8.14
C LYS A 612 7.29 1.67 -8.95
N PHE A 613 7.35 0.53 -9.63
CA PHE A 613 6.25 0.04 -10.44
C PHE A 613 5.90 -1.40 -10.13
N LEU A 614 4.60 -1.67 -10.11
CA LEU A 614 4.05 -3.01 -10.20
C LEU A 614 3.77 -3.34 -11.69
N PHE A 615 4.29 -4.44 -12.16
CA PHE A 615 4.08 -4.88 -13.55
C PHE A 615 3.03 -5.99 -13.59
N ASP A 616 1.93 -5.71 -14.30
CA ASP A 616 1.01 -6.73 -14.80
C ASP A 616 1.27 -6.88 -16.31
N ASN A 617 1.15 -8.03 -16.86
CA ASN A 617 1.53 -8.42 -18.22
C ASN A 617 1.76 -7.29 -19.24
N TYR A 618 0.73 -6.52 -19.57
CA TYR A 618 0.76 -5.38 -20.51
C TYR A 618 0.47 -4.02 -19.85
N ARG A 619 0.52 -3.93 -18.51
CA ARG A 619 0.34 -2.69 -17.76
C ARG A 619 1.41 -2.54 -16.69
N ARG A 620 1.71 -1.31 -16.35
CA ARG A 620 2.47 -0.98 -15.15
C ARG A 620 1.66 -0.02 -14.28
N TYR A 621 1.69 -0.25 -13.00
CA TYR A 621 1.05 0.60 -12.00
C TYR A 621 2.12 1.26 -11.15
N SER A 622 2.04 2.59 -11.02
CA SER A 622 2.95 3.31 -10.14
C SER A 622 2.63 2.99 -8.68
N LEU A 623 3.64 2.65 -7.91
CA LEU A 623 3.62 2.53 -6.46
C LEU A 623 4.13 3.82 -5.79
N GLY A 624 4.34 4.88 -6.58
CA GLY A 624 4.83 6.16 -6.11
C GLY A 624 6.36 6.27 -6.07
N THR A 625 6.80 7.43 -5.69
CA THR A 625 8.20 7.79 -5.44
C THR A 625 8.26 8.73 -4.25
N ILE A 626 9.38 8.79 -3.57
CA ILE A 626 9.64 9.75 -2.47
C ILE A 626 10.15 11.11 -2.99
N HIS A 627 10.12 11.33 -4.29
CA HIS A 627 10.61 12.54 -4.95
C HIS A 627 9.52 13.20 -5.78
N PRO A 628 9.56 14.52 -5.95
CA PRO A 628 8.59 15.22 -6.79
C PRO A 628 8.57 14.69 -8.22
N ILE A 629 7.37 14.70 -8.80
CA ILE A 629 7.16 14.34 -10.21
C ILE A 629 6.94 15.61 -11.02
N LEU A 630 7.73 15.75 -12.10
CA LEU A 630 7.59 16.82 -13.08
C LEU A 630 7.06 16.24 -14.39
N LYS A 631 6.04 16.91 -14.97
CA LYS A 631 5.55 16.64 -16.32
C LYS A 631 5.60 17.93 -17.15
N ILE A 632 6.00 17.82 -18.40
CA ILE A 632 5.98 18.90 -19.38
C ILE A 632 5.28 18.37 -20.62
N ASN A 633 4.21 19.02 -21.05
CA ASN A 633 3.48 18.68 -22.25
C ASN A 633 3.59 19.83 -23.25
N TYR A 634 3.91 19.53 -24.49
CA TYR A 634 3.88 20.46 -25.59
C TYR A 634 2.98 19.92 -26.68
N SER A 635 1.92 20.65 -26.97
CA SER A 635 0.89 20.26 -27.95
C SER A 635 0.92 21.19 -29.15
N VAL A 636 0.67 20.63 -30.34
CA VAL A 636 0.56 21.35 -31.60
C VAL A 636 -0.67 20.88 -32.35
N GLY A 637 -1.58 21.81 -32.65
CA GLY A 637 -2.66 21.61 -33.61
C GLY A 637 -2.25 22.21 -34.96
N ILE A 638 -2.49 21.48 -36.05
CA ILE A 638 -2.09 21.89 -37.40
C ILE A 638 -3.32 21.86 -38.27
N LYS A 639 -3.79 23.05 -38.73
CA LYS A 639 -4.94 23.19 -39.61
C LYS A 639 -4.74 22.44 -40.93
N GLY A 640 -5.75 21.70 -41.34
CA GLY A 640 -5.73 20.84 -42.51
C GLY A 640 -5.05 19.48 -42.34
N PHE A 641 -4.40 19.21 -41.22
CA PHE A 641 -3.84 17.90 -40.89
C PHE A 641 -4.94 17.00 -40.33
N ILE A 642 -5.26 15.90 -41.00
CA ILE A 642 -6.35 14.97 -40.66
C ILE A 642 -7.63 15.75 -40.26
N GLU A 643 -8.09 16.61 -41.18
CA GLU A 643 -9.33 17.44 -41.08
C GLU A 643 -9.35 18.43 -39.91
N SER A 644 -8.22 18.76 -39.28
CA SER A 644 -8.16 19.76 -38.21
C SER A 644 -8.46 21.18 -38.69
N ASP A 645 -9.27 21.90 -37.94
CA ASP A 645 -9.69 23.27 -38.28
C ASP A 645 -8.77 24.35 -37.70
N PHE A 646 -7.90 24.00 -36.75
CA PHE A 646 -7.16 24.95 -35.91
C PHE A 646 -5.65 24.83 -36.01
N ASN A 647 -4.97 26.01 -35.94
CA ASN A 647 -3.53 26.10 -35.70
C ASN A 647 -3.30 26.67 -34.31
N TYR A 648 -2.56 25.91 -33.47
CA TYR A 648 -2.17 26.36 -32.15
C TYR A 648 -0.98 25.65 -31.59
N HIS A 649 -0.43 26.21 -30.56
CA HIS A 649 0.60 25.59 -29.71
C HIS A 649 0.17 25.70 -28.27
N ALA A 650 0.40 24.68 -27.49
CA ALA A 650 0.17 24.71 -26.05
C ALA A 650 1.37 24.15 -25.30
N ILE A 651 1.72 24.77 -24.20
CA ILE A 651 2.72 24.26 -23.28
C ILE A 651 2.14 24.21 -21.88
N GLU A 652 2.40 23.10 -21.19
CA GLU A 652 1.91 22.87 -19.84
C GLU A 652 3.02 22.25 -18.97
N PHE A 653 3.15 22.76 -17.76
CA PHE A 653 4.02 22.23 -16.71
C PHE A 653 3.18 21.76 -15.54
N ILE A 654 3.40 20.53 -15.07
CA ILE A 654 2.74 19.99 -13.90
C ILE A 654 3.84 19.48 -12.94
N PHE A 655 3.77 19.94 -11.69
CA PHE A 655 4.70 19.57 -10.64
C PHE A 655 3.93 19.18 -9.39
N TYR A 656 4.12 17.97 -8.88
CA TYR A 656 3.37 17.46 -7.74
C TYR A 656 4.18 16.47 -6.92
N ASP A 657 3.87 16.42 -5.63
CA ASP A 657 4.45 15.49 -4.66
C ASP A 657 3.56 15.40 -3.42
N ASP A 658 3.76 14.36 -2.64
CA ASP A 658 3.29 14.26 -1.26
C ASP A 658 4.49 14.00 -0.35
N PHE A 659 4.55 14.67 0.78
CA PHE A 659 5.64 14.47 1.73
C PHE A 659 5.17 14.49 3.18
N PRO A 660 5.77 13.64 4.03
CA PRO A 660 5.44 13.60 5.45
C PRO A 660 5.97 14.83 6.20
N VAL A 661 5.10 15.46 6.98
CA VAL A 661 5.43 16.61 7.84
C VAL A 661 5.56 16.13 9.29
N ARG A 662 6.55 15.28 9.56
CA ARG A 662 6.80 14.67 10.88
C ARG A 662 5.49 14.15 11.49
N SER A 663 5.19 14.53 12.74
CA SER A 663 3.95 14.15 13.45
C SER A 663 2.70 14.89 12.97
N PHE A 664 2.82 15.90 12.10
CA PHE A 664 1.68 16.67 11.59
C PHE A 664 0.95 16.03 10.42
N GLY A 665 1.38 14.86 9.98
CA GLY A 665 0.74 14.14 8.89
C GLY A 665 1.43 14.29 7.54
N VAL A 666 0.68 14.31 6.45
CA VAL A 666 1.20 14.37 5.07
C VAL A 666 0.62 15.58 4.34
N PHE A 667 1.49 16.29 3.65
CA PHE A 667 1.13 17.44 2.82
C PHE A 667 1.28 17.06 1.34
N ASP A 668 0.17 17.12 0.60
CA ASP A 668 0.07 16.92 -0.83
C ASP A 668 -0.02 18.26 -1.53
N TYR A 669 0.74 18.44 -2.61
CA TYR A 669 0.69 19.65 -3.41
C TYR A 669 0.77 19.34 -4.91
N ARG A 670 0.04 20.17 -5.68
CA ARG A 670 0.09 20.15 -7.14
C ARG A 670 0.11 21.56 -7.67
N PHE A 671 1.04 21.82 -8.57
CA PHE A 671 1.13 23.04 -9.37
C PHE A 671 0.94 22.69 -10.83
N ARG A 672 0.12 23.45 -11.52
CA ARG A 672 -0.06 23.35 -12.96
C ARG A 672 0.00 24.75 -13.56
N VAL A 673 0.83 24.95 -14.57
CA VAL A 673 0.96 26.24 -15.29
C VAL A 673 0.94 25.93 -16.78
N GLY A 674 0.14 26.68 -17.53
CA GLY A 674 0.02 26.46 -18.95
C GLY A 674 -0.27 27.74 -19.75
N LYS A 675 0.07 27.65 -21.04
CA LYS A 675 -0.27 28.67 -22.02
C LYS A 675 -0.61 28.06 -23.38
N ILE A 676 -1.69 28.53 -23.94
CA ILE A 676 -2.18 28.17 -25.27
C ILE A 676 -1.99 29.38 -26.19
N PHE A 677 -1.35 29.19 -27.33
CA PHE A 677 -1.12 30.20 -28.35
C PHE A 677 -1.96 29.85 -29.57
N GLY A 678 -2.90 30.68 -29.91
CA GLY A 678 -3.80 30.50 -31.05
C GLY A 678 -5.19 31.04 -30.77
N LYS A 679 -6.05 31.05 -31.78
CA LYS A 679 -7.47 31.37 -31.67
C LYS A 679 -8.24 30.07 -31.66
N LEU A 680 -8.93 29.77 -30.57
CA LEU A 680 -9.53 28.45 -30.34
C LEU A 680 -10.98 28.60 -29.82
N PRO A 681 -11.89 27.70 -30.23
CA PRO A 681 -13.17 27.56 -29.58
C PRO A 681 -13.01 27.13 -28.09
N SER A 682 -13.99 27.49 -27.29
CA SER A 682 -13.97 27.27 -25.82
C SER A 682 -13.64 25.83 -25.41
N LEU A 683 -14.09 24.83 -26.17
CA LEU A 683 -13.82 23.43 -25.87
C LEU A 683 -12.36 23.01 -26.08
N LEU A 684 -11.56 23.77 -26.80
CA LEU A 684 -10.12 23.56 -26.98
C LEU A 684 -9.26 24.45 -26.09
N LEU A 685 -9.85 25.37 -25.34
CA LEU A 685 -9.19 26.17 -24.32
C LEU A 685 -9.10 25.40 -23.00
N HIS A 686 -8.24 25.85 -22.10
CA HIS A 686 -8.16 25.27 -20.79
C HIS A 686 -9.37 25.71 -19.93
N SER A 687 -10.20 24.74 -19.58
CA SER A 687 -11.24 24.87 -18.56
C SER A 687 -10.75 24.23 -17.27
N PRO A 688 -10.68 24.98 -16.15
CA PRO A 688 -10.38 24.36 -14.85
C PRO A 688 -11.41 23.30 -14.52
N THR A 689 -10.94 22.15 -14.06
CA THR A 689 -11.81 21.03 -13.73
C THR A 689 -12.75 21.38 -12.59
N GLY A 690 -14.05 21.54 -12.86
CA GLY A 690 -15.12 21.71 -11.88
C GLY A 690 -15.54 20.38 -11.27
N ASN A 691 -16.44 20.41 -10.30
CA ASN A 691 -17.02 19.21 -9.69
C ASN A 691 -18.54 19.41 -9.47
N GLU A 692 -19.33 18.81 -10.32
CA GLU A 692 -20.78 18.83 -10.24
C GLU A 692 -21.36 17.60 -9.51
N THR A 693 -20.52 16.84 -8.80
CA THR A 693 -20.94 15.69 -8.00
C THR A 693 -21.07 16.04 -6.51
N TYR A 694 -21.69 15.17 -5.74
CA TYR A 694 -21.74 15.24 -4.28
C TYR A 694 -20.46 14.69 -3.63
N PHE A 695 -19.54 14.13 -4.42
CA PHE A 695 -18.30 13.55 -3.91
C PHE A 695 -17.14 14.54 -3.94
N PHE A 696 -16.28 14.44 -2.95
CA PHE A 696 -15.01 15.18 -2.89
C PHE A 696 -14.06 14.66 -3.96
N ASN A 697 -13.48 15.57 -4.72
CA ASN A 697 -12.42 15.27 -5.65
C ASN A 697 -11.17 16.10 -5.31
N ASP A 698 -10.05 15.40 -5.13
CA ASP A 698 -8.75 16.01 -4.85
C ASP A 698 -8.17 16.76 -6.08
N GLN A 699 -8.56 16.36 -7.31
CA GLN A 699 -8.01 16.87 -8.57
C GLN A 699 -8.88 17.95 -9.23
N SER A 700 -10.02 18.28 -8.66
CA SER A 700 -10.96 19.30 -9.20
C SER A 700 -11.31 20.36 -8.18
N PHE A 701 -11.82 21.49 -8.65
CA PHE A 701 -12.44 22.52 -7.80
C PHE A 701 -13.83 22.06 -7.39
N ASN A 702 -14.04 21.80 -6.12
CA ASN A 702 -15.24 21.14 -5.61
C ASN A 702 -16.51 21.99 -5.56
N LEU A 703 -16.38 23.32 -5.68
CA LEU A 703 -17.50 24.27 -5.73
C LEU A 703 -17.60 25.03 -7.06
N MET A 704 -16.74 24.72 -8.03
CA MET A 704 -16.78 25.25 -9.38
C MET A 704 -17.65 24.35 -10.25
N ASN A 705 -18.46 24.95 -11.12
CA ASN A 705 -19.19 24.22 -12.16
C ASN A 705 -18.26 23.95 -13.35
N GLU A 706 -18.55 22.92 -14.13
CA GLU A 706 -17.83 22.67 -15.37
C GLU A 706 -18.00 23.80 -16.34
N TYR A 707 -16.89 24.17 -17.02
CA TYR A 707 -16.82 25.29 -17.97
C TYR A 707 -17.23 26.66 -17.38
N GLU A 708 -17.14 26.83 -16.07
CA GLU A 708 -17.40 28.12 -15.42
C GLU A 708 -16.35 29.18 -15.78
N PHE A 709 -15.12 28.76 -16.06
CA PHE A 709 -14.02 29.63 -16.49
C PHE A 709 -13.33 29.02 -17.70
N MET A 710 -12.82 29.91 -18.58
CA MET A 710 -11.98 29.54 -19.71
C MET A 710 -10.71 30.37 -19.71
N THR A 711 -9.59 29.74 -20.00
CA THR A 711 -8.30 30.42 -19.97
C THR A 711 -7.41 29.90 -21.09
N ASP A 712 -6.58 30.79 -21.63
CA ASP A 712 -5.45 30.44 -22.52
C ASP A 712 -4.10 30.59 -21.82
N THR A 713 -4.08 31.25 -20.68
CA THR A 713 -2.91 31.35 -19.79
C THR A 713 -3.37 31.13 -18.37
N TYR A 714 -2.78 30.17 -17.66
CA TYR A 714 -3.25 29.79 -16.34
C TYR A 714 -2.15 29.29 -15.40
N ALA A 715 -2.43 29.41 -14.10
CA ALA A 715 -1.66 28.80 -13.01
C ALA A 715 -2.64 28.25 -11.95
N GLU A 716 -2.55 26.95 -11.68
CA GLU A 716 -3.35 26.25 -10.67
C GLU A 716 -2.48 25.77 -9.53
N VAL A 717 -3.04 25.82 -8.32
CA VAL A 717 -2.40 25.33 -7.10
C VAL A 717 -3.43 24.55 -6.30
N PHE A 718 -3.09 23.30 -5.96
CA PHE A 718 -3.88 22.45 -5.08
C PHE A 718 -3.02 22.04 -3.90
N PHE A 719 -3.53 22.27 -2.69
CA PHE A 719 -2.93 21.87 -1.43
C PHE A 719 -3.92 21.05 -0.63
N ILE A 720 -3.49 19.89 -0.17
CA ILE A 720 -4.25 19.03 0.73
C ILE A 720 -3.32 18.62 1.87
N HIS A 721 -3.76 18.78 3.09
CA HIS A 721 -3.00 18.35 4.28
C HIS A 721 -3.82 17.39 5.13
N ASN A 722 -3.34 16.15 5.22
CA ASN A 722 -3.91 15.10 6.06
C ASN A 722 -3.21 15.08 7.40
N PHE A 723 -3.89 15.46 8.47
CA PHE A 723 -3.33 15.53 9.83
C PHE A 723 -3.30 14.17 10.55
N TYR A 724 -3.98 13.16 10.02
CA TYR A 724 -4.08 11.81 10.59
C TYR A 724 -4.50 11.74 12.06
N GLY A 725 -5.38 12.65 12.49
CA GLY A 725 -5.90 12.69 13.85
C GLY A 725 -5.02 13.47 14.82
N PHE A 726 -4.06 14.25 14.36
CA PHE A 726 -3.12 15.01 15.22
C PHE A 726 -3.81 15.84 16.30
N PHE A 727 -4.94 16.48 16.00
CA PHE A 727 -5.72 17.26 16.97
C PHE A 727 -6.77 16.38 17.66
N LEU A 728 -7.56 15.61 16.95
CA LEU A 728 -8.71 14.86 17.49
C LEU A 728 -8.29 13.69 18.38
N ASN A 729 -7.15 13.07 18.13
CA ASN A 729 -6.61 12.00 18.99
C ASN A 729 -6.24 12.51 20.40
N LYS A 730 -6.07 13.81 20.60
CA LYS A 730 -5.78 14.42 21.90
C LYS A 730 -7.04 14.67 22.74
N ILE A 731 -8.22 14.60 22.12
CA ILE A 731 -9.49 14.85 22.79
C ILE A 731 -10.06 13.55 23.34
N PRO A 732 -10.19 13.38 24.67
CA PRO A 732 -10.84 12.21 25.26
C PRO A 732 -12.22 11.98 24.64
N LEU A 733 -12.63 10.74 24.47
CA LEU A 733 -13.84 10.28 23.79
C LEU A 733 -13.74 10.35 22.25
N ILE A 734 -13.40 11.50 21.64
CA ILE A 734 -13.28 11.65 20.17
C ILE A 734 -12.19 10.72 19.62
N ARG A 735 -11.06 10.59 20.31
CA ARG A 735 -9.97 9.69 19.96
C ARG A 735 -10.39 8.23 19.72
N LYS A 736 -11.48 7.77 20.41
CA LYS A 736 -12.01 6.41 20.21
C LYS A 736 -12.65 6.21 18.85
N LEU A 737 -13.06 7.29 18.19
CA LEU A 737 -13.64 7.27 16.86
C LEU A 737 -12.58 7.19 15.76
N LYS A 738 -11.29 7.39 16.10
CA LYS A 738 -10.15 7.40 15.18
C LYS A 738 -10.36 8.33 13.98
N LEU A 739 -11.08 9.43 14.17
CA LEU A 739 -11.30 10.45 13.13
C LEU A 739 -9.98 11.14 12.75
N ARG A 740 -9.89 11.53 11.48
CA ARG A 740 -8.71 12.17 10.90
C ARG A 740 -9.13 13.49 10.26
N GLU A 741 -8.42 14.56 10.59
CA GLU A 741 -8.67 15.89 10.03
C GLU A 741 -7.94 16.05 8.72
N VAL A 742 -8.58 16.76 7.80
CA VAL A 742 -8.00 17.15 6.51
C VAL A 742 -8.29 18.63 6.29
N ALA A 743 -7.33 19.35 5.74
CA ALA A 743 -7.52 20.70 5.22
C ALA A 743 -7.17 20.75 3.75
N SER A 744 -7.92 21.51 2.98
CA SER A 744 -7.67 21.70 1.55
C SER A 744 -7.73 23.19 1.17
N PHE A 745 -6.88 23.56 0.22
CA PHE A 745 -6.92 24.88 -0.44
C PHE A 745 -6.62 24.70 -1.91
N LYS A 746 -7.45 25.30 -2.77
CA LYS A 746 -7.31 25.23 -4.22
C LYS A 746 -7.47 26.61 -4.81
N MET A 747 -6.65 26.95 -5.78
CA MET A 747 -6.65 28.25 -6.43
C MET A 747 -6.32 28.10 -7.92
N ILE A 748 -7.00 28.89 -8.75
CA ILE A 748 -6.57 29.17 -10.13
C ILE A 748 -6.58 30.66 -10.38
N TYR A 749 -5.51 31.10 -11.04
CA TYR A 749 -5.38 32.41 -11.66
C TYR A 749 -5.18 32.21 -13.15
N GLY A 750 -5.93 32.93 -14.00
CA GLY A 750 -5.79 32.72 -15.43
C GLY A 750 -6.39 33.84 -16.24
N GLU A 751 -5.89 34.00 -17.45
CA GLU A 751 -6.32 35.01 -18.40
C GLU A 751 -6.92 34.37 -19.65
N LEU A 752 -7.82 35.09 -20.30
CA LEU A 752 -8.33 34.80 -21.64
C LEU A 752 -8.06 35.98 -22.55
N SER A 753 -7.30 35.76 -23.61
CA SER A 753 -6.95 36.80 -24.57
C SER A 753 -8.17 37.37 -25.28
N GLU A 754 -8.13 38.64 -25.68
CA GLU A 754 -9.21 39.30 -26.41
C GLU A 754 -9.51 38.59 -27.72
N ALA A 755 -8.53 37.97 -28.36
CA ALA A 755 -8.72 37.19 -29.57
C ALA A 755 -9.60 35.94 -29.32
N ASN A 756 -9.38 35.24 -28.23
CA ASN A 756 -10.18 34.07 -27.84
C ASN A 756 -11.55 34.48 -27.31
N LYS A 757 -11.66 35.62 -26.60
CA LYS A 757 -12.96 36.17 -26.23
C LYS A 757 -13.82 36.50 -27.45
N ALA A 758 -13.23 37.10 -28.47
CA ALA A 758 -13.95 37.56 -29.65
C ALA A 758 -14.60 36.41 -30.42
N ILE A 759 -13.89 35.29 -30.64
CA ILE A 759 -14.43 34.15 -31.41
C ILE A 759 -15.45 33.35 -30.63
N ASN A 760 -15.44 33.41 -29.29
CA ASN A 760 -16.32 32.65 -28.38
C ASN A 760 -17.49 33.51 -27.84
N ASN A 761 -17.77 34.69 -28.40
CA ASN A 761 -18.76 35.62 -27.84
C ASN A 761 -20.20 35.34 -28.37
N TYR A 762 -20.55 34.08 -28.60
CA TYR A 762 -21.84 33.66 -29.16
C TYR A 762 -22.64 32.78 -28.18
N ALA A 763 -22.20 32.64 -26.93
CA ALA A 763 -22.98 31.94 -25.93
C ALA A 763 -24.31 32.67 -25.66
N ASP A 764 -25.40 31.92 -25.52
CA ASP A 764 -26.67 32.49 -25.09
C ASP A 764 -26.51 33.03 -23.66
N THR A 765 -26.45 34.35 -23.53
CA THR A 765 -26.34 35.03 -22.23
C THR A 765 -27.57 34.85 -21.35
N ALA A 766 -28.67 34.34 -21.90
CA ALA A 766 -29.87 34.01 -21.17
C ALA A 766 -29.84 32.62 -20.53
N ASP A 767 -29.00 31.69 -21.03
CA ASP A 767 -28.79 30.40 -20.41
C ASP A 767 -27.85 30.55 -19.20
N PRO A 768 -28.33 30.30 -17.99
CA PRO A 768 -27.54 30.38 -16.79
C PRO A 768 -26.41 29.36 -16.70
N PHE A 769 -26.47 28.30 -17.48
CA PHE A 769 -25.48 27.22 -17.53
C PHE A 769 -24.63 27.27 -18.81
N ALA A 770 -24.77 28.31 -19.63
CA ALA A 770 -23.95 28.50 -20.80
C ALA A 770 -22.47 28.52 -20.44
N ILE A 771 -21.63 28.05 -21.35
CA ILE A 771 -20.18 28.13 -21.20
C ILE A 771 -19.76 29.58 -21.05
N SER A 772 -19.06 29.85 -19.95
CA SER A 772 -18.64 31.22 -19.63
C SER A 772 -17.42 31.62 -20.45
N ASN A 773 -17.51 32.80 -21.09
CA ASN A 773 -16.38 33.47 -21.73
C ASN A 773 -15.59 34.31 -20.70
N ARG A 774 -15.42 33.79 -19.48
CA ARG A 774 -14.82 34.45 -18.31
C ARG A 774 -13.56 33.75 -17.87
N ALA A 775 -12.52 34.49 -17.62
CA ALA A 775 -11.30 33.99 -16.93
C ALA A 775 -11.31 34.45 -15.46
N PRO A 776 -10.64 33.72 -14.56
CA PRO A 776 -10.44 34.12 -13.17
C PRO A 776 -9.33 35.19 -13.06
N PHE A 777 -9.60 36.38 -13.60
CA PHE A 777 -8.71 37.54 -13.68
C PHE A 777 -9.52 38.85 -13.48
N PRO A 778 -9.01 39.89 -12.80
CA PRO A 778 -7.72 39.94 -12.09
C PRO A 778 -7.72 39.22 -10.73
N THR A 779 -8.87 38.78 -10.27
CA THR A 779 -9.02 38.05 -9.00
C THR A 779 -8.91 36.54 -9.25
N PRO A 780 -8.05 35.78 -8.56
CA PRO A 780 -8.05 34.34 -8.69
C PRO A 780 -9.34 33.72 -8.15
N TYR A 781 -9.75 32.59 -8.74
CA TYR A 781 -10.73 31.73 -8.10
C TYR A 781 -10.06 30.95 -6.96
N MET A 782 -10.70 30.91 -5.80
CA MET A 782 -10.17 30.24 -4.62
C MET A 782 -11.29 29.50 -3.87
N GLU A 783 -10.94 28.31 -3.36
CA GLU A 783 -11.76 27.57 -2.41
C GLU A 783 -10.88 27.00 -1.29
N ALA A 784 -11.46 26.87 -0.11
CA ALA A 784 -10.81 26.22 1.05
C ALA A 784 -11.80 25.28 1.72
N GLY A 785 -11.29 24.18 2.24
CA GLY A 785 -12.10 23.17 2.90
C GLY A 785 -11.46 22.61 4.15
N ILE A 786 -12.30 22.12 5.05
CA ILE A 786 -11.92 21.26 6.15
C ILE A 786 -12.74 19.99 6.10
N GLY A 787 -12.10 18.86 6.31
CA GLY A 787 -12.72 17.55 6.23
C GLY A 787 -12.45 16.68 7.44
N LEU A 788 -13.32 15.71 7.62
CA LEU A 788 -13.16 14.60 8.55
C LEU A 788 -13.17 13.30 7.78
N GLU A 789 -12.10 12.56 7.90
CA GLU A 789 -11.94 11.21 7.35
C GLU A 789 -12.09 10.13 8.41
N ASN A 790 -12.13 8.90 7.96
CA ASN A 790 -12.21 7.73 8.81
C ASN A 790 -13.53 7.57 9.57
N ILE A 791 -14.58 8.21 9.11
CA ILE A 791 -15.93 8.04 9.64
C ILE A 791 -16.37 6.62 9.27
N PHE A 792 -16.63 5.78 10.30
CA PHE A 792 -16.87 4.33 10.13
C PHE A 792 -15.79 3.60 9.32
N LYS A 793 -14.53 4.08 9.33
CA LYS A 793 -13.35 3.56 8.62
C LYS A 793 -13.37 3.68 7.08
N LEU A 794 -14.39 4.30 6.50
CA LEU A 794 -14.59 4.34 5.06
C LEU A 794 -14.97 5.73 4.54
N LEU A 795 -15.71 6.50 5.33
CA LEU A 795 -16.30 7.73 4.85
C LEU A 795 -15.44 8.95 5.18
N ARG A 796 -15.51 9.90 4.26
CA ARG A 796 -14.96 11.25 4.39
C ARG A 796 -16.09 12.25 4.17
N VAL A 797 -16.08 13.36 4.93
CA VAL A 797 -17.00 14.49 4.79
C VAL A 797 -16.20 15.77 4.82
N ASP A 798 -16.30 16.58 3.79
CA ASP A 798 -15.63 17.86 3.65
C ASP A 798 -16.64 19.01 3.61
N ALA A 799 -16.40 20.02 4.40
CA ALA A 799 -17.06 21.31 4.35
C ALA A 799 -16.13 22.27 3.57
N ILE A 800 -16.64 22.82 2.48
CA ILE A 800 -15.83 23.62 1.55
C ILE A 800 -16.49 24.98 1.36
N TRP A 801 -15.69 26.02 1.36
CA TRP A 801 -16.10 27.42 1.15
C TRP A 801 -15.45 27.96 -0.12
N ARG A 802 -16.29 28.58 -0.97
CA ARG A 802 -15.87 29.38 -2.10
C ARG A 802 -15.47 30.76 -1.60
N LEU A 803 -14.23 31.17 -1.82
CA LEU A 803 -13.66 32.40 -1.26
C LEU A 803 -13.76 33.59 -2.21
N SER A 804 -13.88 33.34 -3.52
CA SER A 804 -13.99 34.37 -4.55
C SER A 804 -15.09 34.01 -5.54
N TYR A 805 -15.53 35.00 -6.39
CA TYR A 805 -16.62 34.82 -7.38
C TYR A 805 -17.92 34.30 -6.77
N ARG A 806 -18.25 34.79 -5.57
CA ARG A 806 -19.44 34.38 -4.80
C ARG A 806 -20.77 34.87 -5.36
N ASN A 807 -20.72 35.77 -6.33
CA ASN A 807 -21.91 36.32 -6.97
C ASN A 807 -22.43 35.46 -8.14
N ASN A 808 -21.87 34.28 -8.39
CA ASN A 808 -22.40 33.36 -9.39
C ASN A 808 -23.64 32.66 -8.80
N PRO A 809 -24.86 32.97 -9.32
CA PRO A 809 -26.11 32.44 -8.74
C PRO A 809 -26.28 30.91 -8.91
N TYR A 810 -25.47 30.29 -9.77
CA TYR A 810 -25.56 28.86 -10.11
C TYR A 810 -24.44 28.01 -9.51
N ALA A 811 -23.53 28.65 -8.79
CA ALA A 811 -22.47 27.98 -8.10
C ALA A 811 -22.56 28.19 -6.58
N PRO A 812 -22.45 27.17 -5.78
CA PRO A 812 -22.59 27.28 -4.34
C PRO A 812 -21.41 28.02 -3.69
N ASP A 813 -21.70 28.92 -2.76
CA ASP A 813 -20.69 29.56 -1.89
C ASP A 813 -20.13 28.62 -0.82
N PHE A 814 -20.92 27.62 -0.44
CA PHE A 814 -20.62 26.61 0.54
C PHE A 814 -21.18 25.26 0.07
N GLY A 815 -20.46 24.20 0.30
CA GLY A 815 -20.93 22.86 0.00
C GLY A 815 -20.32 21.83 0.92
N VAL A 816 -21.08 20.77 1.13
CA VAL A 816 -20.60 19.56 1.79
C VAL A 816 -20.35 18.51 0.73
N ARG A 817 -19.19 17.88 0.77
CA ARG A 817 -18.82 16.80 -0.14
C ARG A 817 -18.55 15.53 0.65
N LEU A 818 -18.97 14.42 0.10
CA LEU A 818 -18.74 13.09 0.65
C LEU A 818 -17.54 12.47 -0.05
N GLY A 819 -16.85 11.57 0.61
CA GLY A 819 -15.78 10.76 0.02
C GLY A 819 -15.83 9.35 0.56
N VAL A 820 -15.33 8.42 -0.21
CA VAL A 820 -15.04 7.06 0.23
C VAL A 820 -13.53 6.91 0.15
N ASN A 821 -12.91 6.73 1.31
CA ASN A 821 -11.47 6.53 1.42
C ASN A 821 -11.21 5.31 2.29
N VAL A 822 -10.66 4.26 1.66
CA VAL A 822 -10.23 3.05 2.37
C VAL A 822 -8.74 3.21 2.65
N ASP A 823 -8.44 3.77 3.82
CA ASP A 823 -7.06 3.96 4.29
C ASP A 823 -6.80 3.04 5.50
N ILE A 824 -5.69 2.33 5.46
CA ILE A 824 -5.25 1.38 6.52
C ILE A 824 -4.78 2.12 7.76
#